data_7fb32ade6b2370a57dd256b5f979e528
#
_entry.id   7fb32ade6b2370a57dd256b5f979e528
#
_cell.length_a   1.000
_cell.length_b   1.000
_cell.length_c   1.000
_cell.angle_alpha   90.00
_cell.angle_beta   90.00
_cell.angle_gamma   90.00
#
_symmetry.space_group_name_H-M   'P 1'
#
loop_
_entity.id
_entity.type
_entity.pdbx_description
1 polymer ?
#
loop_
_entity_poly.entity_id
_entity_poly.type
_entity_poly.pdbx_seq_one_letter_code
_entity_poly.pdbx_strand_id
1 'polypeptide(L)'
;MLGSGGCRKRNAEVAEESAPVVTLAAELATNGLGDLPGAIYQSQAASPIHWQPWTPETLARAKEANRLVFGVIAIPQQPGFQGVLAALAQNPALVSTINDHYVPVLIDGDASREVGLLTGDLCSEIKRGLQLPLFVWMTYKGDPVAWIPVPKSSGGKVADLFKQSHSMVSQMRADDAENHKTYVMDNSAADNAARRDRISRRKNSKVMSTQPAEDMVRSLRQLNSFYDPSSRTFDEAGGLFPAGAIDLLATAAMQPGLPEEIRSRSLETTRELMIDLLPSAMFDPLDGGVFSARRGNSWTLPSFNRDCVSQVRAAVALLHVHRASGDALVLDKALGLIAYAEKAFTTSEGLFAAGLASESEVAAWLWSVEEIEKALSPEDAAWWIKAAGMKGLGNLPSEVDPRREFFRSNSLALGKTLATYAAEEGQSLESFSLRFEASRKKLLEVRNARLGKVARDDCSHAGATFRMVSAYAAAFGVTGDPKFRDKAVALLDKARAAFAEGPKLRMFSKDAPKSVGAGRAFLYGLAMQAALDVATISPDEKWLVWAEDLATTAAELFTSAEFLKESPDDARILDLPITDLVMLFDDSTAGLISFAEVRLAERERPLVPTFSQLATPLPIYAVERPILHTDLLQATLAREFKVTIVAGEGISPELKLATERLLLRMFQRRAANSKEEVPAGSVKVIFSNGQSRSVTTPEALQEAVLPLPKKS
;
A
#
# COMPACT_ATOMS: atom_id res chain seq x y z
N MET A 1 16.94 41.04 8.64
CA MET A 1 17.52 42.11 9.47
C MET A 1 17.95 41.48 10.76
N LEU A 2 19.26 41.43 10.97
CA LEU A 2 19.92 40.89 12.17
C LEU A 2 19.99 42.00 13.24
N GLY A 3 19.43 41.73 14.45
CA GLY A 3 19.59 42.58 15.60
C GLY A 3 20.66 41.97 16.52
N SER A 4 21.80 42.66 16.63
CA SER A 4 22.91 42.33 17.52
C SER A 4 22.63 42.80 18.94
N GLY A 5 22.63 41.91 19.92
CA GLY A 5 22.65 42.20 21.35
C GLY A 5 23.81 41.51 22.04
N GLY A 6 24.71 42.31 22.61
CA GLY A 6 26.03 41.91 23.08
C GLY A 6 26.04 40.93 24.25
N CYS A 7 26.90 39.96 24.14
CA CYS A 7 27.31 39.01 25.22
C CYS A 7 28.28 39.67 26.19
N ARG A 8 27.87 39.85 27.44
CA ARG A 8 28.82 40.02 28.58
C ARG A 8 29.12 38.65 29.19
N LYS A 9 30.36 38.21 29.09
CA LYS A 9 30.90 37.08 29.83
C LYS A 9 30.87 37.37 31.33
N ARG A 10 30.20 36.57 32.10
CA ARG A 10 30.43 36.38 33.54
C ARG A 10 30.88 34.93 33.77
N ASN A 11 32.12 34.74 34.14
CA ASN A 11 32.59 33.52 34.73
C ASN A 11 32.00 33.42 36.17
N ALA A 12 31.15 32.42 36.37
CA ALA A 12 30.79 31.92 37.70
C ALA A 12 30.99 30.42 37.63
N GLU A 13 31.94 29.92 38.45
CA GLU A 13 32.01 28.51 38.79
C GLU A 13 30.72 28.16 39.52
N VAL A 14 29.83 27.47 38.84
CA VAL A 14 28.66 26.84 39.44
C VAL A 14 29.04 25.40 39.71
N ALA A 15 29.04 25.03 41.01
CA ALA A 15 29.12 23.64 41.43
C ALA A 15 28.04 22.84 40.68
N GLU A 16 28.45 21.79 39.98
CA GLU A 16 27.56 20.78 39.41
C GLU A 16 26.85 20.09 40.60
N GLU A 17 25.67 20.57 40.92
CA GLU A 17 24.71 19.79 41.67
C GLU A 17 24.22 18.69 40.72
N SER A 18 24.75 17.47 40.90
CA SER A 18 24.38 16.32 40.10
C SER A 18 22.85 16.14 40.20
N ALA A 19 22.16 16.34 39.08
CA ALA A 19 20.75 16.01 38.97
C ALA A 19 20.53 14.56 39.48
N PRO A 20 19.45 14.28 40.22
CA PRO A 20 19.18 12.95 40.73
C PRO A 20 19.29 11.94 39.60
N VAL A 21 20.12 10.92 39.78
CA VAL A 21 20.24 9.81 38.82
C VAL A 21 18.89 9.08 38.81
N VAL A 22 18.04 9.43 37.90
CA VAL A 22 16.79 8.69 37.67
C VAL A 22 17.19 7.32 37.16
N THR A 23 17.04 6.30 38.02
CA THR A 23 17.31 4.91 37.64
C THR A 23 16.35 4.56 36.51
N LEU A 24 16.89 4.29 35.30
CA LEU A 24 16.11 3.88 34.16
C LEU A 24 15.43 2.55 34.47
N ALA A 25 14.15 2.43 34.20
CA ALA A 25 13.44 1.15 34.29
C ALA A 25 14.18 0.10 33.47
N ALA A 26 14.34 -1.10 33.99
CA ALA A 26 15.14 -2.15 33.34
C ALA A 26 14.69 -2.46 31.94
N GLU A 27 13.39 -2.34 31.68
CA GLU A 27 12.78 -2.55 30.36
C GLU A 27 13.20 -1.50 29.33
N LEU A 28 13.47 -0.26 29.74
CA LEU A 28 13.97 0.80 28.86
C LEU A 28 15.46 0.68 28.56
N ALA A 29 16.19 -0.13 29.33
CA ALA A 29 17.61 -0.41 29.13
C ALA A 29 17.88 -1.53 28.12
N THR A 30 16.84 -2.12 27.54
CA THR A 30 16.94 -3.22 26.57
C THR A 30 16.00 -2.99 25.39
N ASN A 31 16.26 -3.70 24.29
CA ASN A 31 15.37 -3.68 23.14
C ASN A 31 14.10 -4.51 23.44
N GLY A 32 12.93 -3.87 23.35
CA GLY A 32 11.63 -4.47 23.66
C GLY A 32 10.86 -4.99 22.43
N LEU A 33 11.49 -5.07 21.24
CA LEU A 33 10.82 -5.47 20.01
C LEU A 33 10.84 -6.97 19.70
N GLY A 34 11.61 -7.76 20.46
CA GLY A 34 11.96 -9.15 20.10
C GLY A 34 10.78 -10.06 19.74
N ASP A 35 9.65 -9.91 20.42
CA ASP A 35 8.47 -10.77 20.25
C ASP A 35 7.35 -10.10 19.46
N LEU A 36 7.51 -8.83 19.04
CA LEU A 36 6.48 -8.15 18.29
C LEU A 36 6.37 -8.67 16.86
N PRO A 37 5.16 -8.93 16.39
CA PRO A 37 4.94 -9.34 15.01
C PRO A 37 5.09 -8.16 14.04
N GLY A 38 5.55 -8.45 12.83
CA GLY A 38 5.66 -7.50 11.72
C GLY A 38 7.09 -7.21 11.28
N ALA A 39 7.26 -7.01 9.97
CA ALA A 39 8.56 -6.86 9.31
C ALA A 39 9.39 -5.70 9.90
N ILE A 40 8.76 -4.58 10.24
CA ILE A 40 9.44 -3.40 10.79
C ILE A 40 10.06 -3.73 12.15
N TYR A 41 9.30 -4.34 13.05
CA TYR A 41 9.78 -4.69 14.40
C TYR A 41 10.85 -5.78 14.33
N GLN A 42 10.59 -6.84 13.57
CA GLN A 42 11.54 -7.95 13.42
C GLN A 42 12.87 -7.52 12.81
N SER A 43 12.88 -6.55 11.90
CA SER A 43 14.11 -5.99 11.32
C SER A 43 15.02 -5.33 12.36
N GLN A 44 14.49 -4.92 13.51
CA GLN A 44 15.18 -4.20 14.57
C GLN A 44 15.26 -4.98 15.91
N ALA A 45 14.79 -6.20 15.96
CA ALA A 45 14.80 -7.03 17.18
C ALA A 45 16.21 -7.23 17.76
N ALA A 46 17.25 -7.28 16.91
CA ALA A 46 18.66 -7.38 17.33
C ALA A 46 19.42 -6.04 17.29
N SER A 47 18.71 -4.90 17.16
CA SER A 47 19.34 -3.57 17.13
C SER A 47 19.98 -3.23 18.49
N PRO A 48 21.15 -2.54 18.52
CA PRO A 48 21.73 -2.03 19.75
C PRO A 48 20.98 -0.81 20.32
N ILE A 49 20.04 -0.24 19.56
CA ILE A 49 19.11 0.78 20.07
C ILE A 49 18.05 0.08 20.91
N HIS A 50 17.74 0.62 22.07
CA HIS A 50 16.77 0.06 23.02
C HIS A 50 15.32 0.37 22.57
N TRP A 51 14.99 0.03 21.33
CA TRP A 51 13.68 0.26 20.74
C TRP A 51 12.57 -0.31 21.60
N GLN A 52 11.52 0.49 21.82
CA GLN A 52 10.33 0.12 22.54
C GLN A 52 9.12 0.09 21.58
N PRO A 53 8.06 -0.69 21.88
CA PRO A 53 6.81 -0.64 21.16
C PRO A 53 6.05 0.66 21.45
N TRP A 54 5.19 1.08 20.51
CA TRP A 54 4.28 2.19 20.70
C TRP A 54 3.08 1.75 21.55
N THR A 55 3.22 1.88 22.87
CA THR A 55 2.21 1.46 23.85
C THR A 55 2.02 2.49 24.97
N PRO A 56 0.85 2.51 25.64
CA PRO A 56 0.61 3.36 26.80
C PRO A 56 1.65 3.12 27.92
N GLU A 57 2.08 1.88 28.10
CA GLU A 57 3.08 1.49 29.11
C GLU A 57 4.45 2.11 28.81
N THR A 58 4.86 2.11 27.54
CA THR A 58 6.10 2.77 27.10
C THR A 58 6.03 4.28 27.37
N LEU A 59 4.89 4.92 27.11
CA LEU A 59 4.71 6.35 27.40
C LEU A 59 4.71 6.64 28.90
N ALA A 60 4.10 5.78 29.71
CA ALA A 60 4.14 5.89 31.18
C ALA A 60 5.59 5.82 31.72
N ARG A 61 6.39 4.86 31.22
CA ARG A 61 7.81 4.74 31.56
C ARG A 61 8.64 5.95 31.10
N ALA A 62 8.31 6.51 29.92
CA ALA A 62 8.95 7.74 29.44
C ALA A 62 8.67 8.93 30.38
N LYS A 63 7.45 9.02 30.93
CA LYS A 63 7.08 10.00 31.96
C LYS A 63 7.89 9.81 33.23
N GLU A 64 7.97 8.59 33.75
CA GLU A 64 8.73 8.27 34.99
C GLU A 64 10.22 8.55 34.85
N ALA A 65 10.79 8.24 33.66
CA ALA A 65 12.17 8.53 33.33
C ALA A 65 12.41 10.03 32.99
N ASN A 66 11.40 10.85 32.97
CA ASN A 66 11.46 12.26 32.52
C ASN A 66 12.18 12.44 31.17
N ARG A 67 11.94 11.53 30.22
CA ARG A 67 12.55 11.55 28.88
C ARG A 67 11.51 11.80 27.81
N LEU A 68 11.92 12.49 26.73
CA LEU A 68 11.13 12.55 25.51
C LEU A 68 11.20 11.19 24.80
N VAL A 69 10.13 10.88 24.07
CA VAL A 69 10.09 9.76 23.15
C VAL A 69 10.77 10.19 21.85
N PHE A 70 11.72 9.40 21.36
CA PHE A 70 12.25 9.50 20.01
C PHE A 70 11.59 8.43 19.14
N GLY A 71 10.60 8.83 18.32
CA GLY A 71 9.86 7.95 17.45
C GLY A 71 10.46 7.89 16.03
N VAL A 72 10.51 6.70 15.45
CA VAL A 72 10.71 6.53 14.01
C VAL A 72 9.46 5.89 13.44
N ILE A 73 8.75 6.64 12.59
CA ILE A 73 7.54 6.18 11.91
C ILE A 73 7.93 5.67 10.54
N ALA A 74 7.60 4.42 10.23
CA ALA A 74 7.84 3.76 8.95
C ALA A 74 6.64 2.89 8.55
N ILE A 75 6.56 2.52 7.28
CA ILE A 75 5.61 1.53 6.76
C ILE A 75 6.35 0.54 5.85
N PRO A 76 5.92 -0.74 5.75
CA PRO A 76 6.62 -1.76 4.96
C PRO A 76 6.72 -1.42 3.46
N GLN A 77 5.72 -0.74 2.90
CA GLN A 77 5.64 -0.38 1.48
C GLN A 77 6.59 0.75 1.08
N GLN A 78 7.02 1.58 2.05
CA GLN A 78 7.90 2.70 1.78
C GLN A 78 9.37 2.26 1.79
N PRO A 79 10.07 2.32 0.64
CA PRO A 79 11.48 1.95 0.59
C PRO A 79 12.37 2.96 1.35
N GLY A 80 13.48 2.45 1.87
CA GLY A 80 14.53 3.24 2.52
C GLY A 80 14.45 3.28 4.05
N PHE A 81 13.40 2.73 4.68
CA PHE A 81 13.30 2.74 6.14
C PHE A 81 14.39 1.88 6.80
N GLN A 82 14.70 0.71 6.24
CA GLN A 82 15.72 -0.18 6.80
C GLN A 82 17.12 0.42 6.70
N GLY A 83 17.43 1.08 5.59
CA GLY A 83 18.69 1.80 5.44
C GLY A 83 18.85 2.94 6.46
N VAL A 84 17.77 3.64 6.77
CA VAL A 84 17.75 4.67 7.83
C VAL A 84 17.97 4.07 9.21
N LEU A 85 17.26 3.00 9.55
CA LEU A 85 17.41 2.32 10.83
C LEU A 85 18.82 1.70 11.00
N ALA A 86 19.36 1.11 9.95
CA ALA A 86 20.73 0.60 9.91
C ALA A 86 21.77 1.71 10.12
N ALA A 87 21.58 2.88 9.50
CA ALA A 87 22.48 4.02 9.66
C ALA A 87 22.50 4.55 11.11
N LEU A 88 21.39 4.50 11.82
CA LEU A 88 21.35 4.81 13.26
C LEU A 88 22.08 3.74 14.08
N ALA A 89 21.80 2.47 13.84
CA ALA A 89 22.31 1.34 14.62
C ALA A 89 23.82 1.08 14.42
N GLN A 90 24.35 1.39 13.22
CA GLN A 90 25.78 1.21 12.91
C GLN A 90 26.70 2.30 13.46
N ASN A 91 26.16 3.36 14.03
CA ASN A 91 26.94 4.46 14.61
C ASN A 91 26.88 4.41 16.14
N PRO A 92 27.93 3.94 16.82
CA PRO A 92 27.92 3.78 18.28
C PRO A 92 27.62 5.06 19.06
N ALA A 93 28.09 6.22 18.56
CA ALA A 93 27.81 7.50 19.19
C ALA A 93 26.34 7.89 19.10
N LEU A 94 25.64 7.57 17.97
CA LEU A 94 24.22 7.78 17.86
C LEU A 94 23.44 6.81 18.75
N VAL A 95 23.84 5.55 18.80
CA VAL A 95 23.23 4.55 19.67
C VAL A 95 23.27 5.01 21.12
N SER A 96 24.45 5.44 21.62
CA SER A 96 24.58 5.99 22.98
C SER A 96 23.68 7.22 23.16
N THR A 97 23.74 8.19 22.25
CA THR A 97 22.91 9.40 22.35
C THR A 97 21.42 9.07 22.40
N ILE A 98 20.96 8.15 21.56
CA ILE A 98 19.53 7.76 21.51
C ILE A 98 19.14 7.08 22.83
N ASN A 99 19.91 6.10 23.26
CA ASN A 99 19.61 5.31 24.47
C ASN A 99 19.72 6.12 25.76
N ASP A 100 20.66 7.09 25.82
CA ASP A 100 20.93 7.86 27.04
C ASP A 100 19.97 9.04 27.21
N HIS A 101 19.49 9.64 26.11
CA HIS A 101 18.69 10.87 26.18
C HIS A 101 17.19 10.67 25.92
N TYR A 102 16.79 9.57 25.28
CA TYR A 102 15.41 9.35 24.85
C TYR A 102 14.86 7.99 25.29
N VAL A 103 13.57 7.83 25.14
CA VAL A 103 12.92 6.52 25.02
C VAL A 103 12.69 6.29 23.52
N PRO A 104 13.53 5.47 22.87
CA PRO A 104 13.38 5.22 21.44
C PRO A 104 12.18 4.31 21.17
N VAL A 105 11.30 4.72 20.25
CA VAL A 105 10.10 3.98 19.87
C VAL A 105 10.08 3.76 18.38
N LEU A 106 9.93 2.51 17.96
CA LEU A 106 9.70 2.19 16.56
C LEU A 106 8.21 2.03 16.32
N ILE A 107 7.68 2.71 15.29
CA ILE A 107 6.26 2.78 15.01
C ILE A 107 6.00 2.27 13.59
N ASP A 108 5.29 1.15 13.50
CA ASP A 108 4.72 0.69 12.25
C ASP A 108 3.45 1.50 11.96
N GLY A 109 3.51 2.35 10.93
CA GLY A 109 2.43 3.25 10.56
C GLY A 109 1.20 2.55 9.95
N ASP A 110 1.31 1.28 9.55
CA ASP A 110 0.16 0.46 9.16
C ASP A 110 -0.50 -0.18 10.39
N ALA A 111 0.29 -0.70 11.31
CA ALA A 111 -0.22 -1.27 12.55
C ALA A 111 -0.80 -0.20 13.50
N SER A 112 -0.17 0.97 13.54
CA SER A 112 -0.64 2.16 14.28
C SER A 112 -1.04 3.26 13.28
N ARG A 113 -2.10 3.00 12.52
CA ARG A 113 -2.47 3.79 11.34
C ARG A 113 -2.74 5.25 11.64
N GLU A 114 -3.31 5.56 12.81
CA GLU A 114 -3.49 6.96 13.25
C GLU A 114 -2.17 7.73 13.34
N VAL A 115 -1.07 7.06 13.70
CA VAL A 115 0.26 7.67 13.75
C VAL A 115 0.84 7.80 12.34
N GLY A 116 0.64 6.79 11.50
CA GLY A 116 1.01 6.85 10.07
C GLY A 116 0.32 8.01 9.35
N LEU A 117 -0.96 8.22 9.58
CA LEU A 117 -1.73 9.33 9.01
C LEU A 117 -1.30 10.69 9.55
N LEU A 118 -0.92 10.79 10.83
CA LEU A 118 -0.38 12.01 11.43
C LEU A 118 0.85 12.51 10.66
N THR A 119 1.66 11.61 10.10
CA THR A 119 2.86 11.97 9.33
C THR A 119 2.56 12.93 8.18
N GLY A 120 1.44 12.74 7.48
CA GLY A 120 1.01 13.63 6.41
C GLY A 120 0.75 15.05 6.90
N ASP A 121 0.11 15.19 8.05
CA ASP A 121 -0.18 16.48 8.67
C ASP A 121 1.10 17.19 9.15
N LEU A 122 1.99 16.44 9.81
CA LEU A 122 3.30 16.95 10.26
C LEU A 122 4.18 17.40 9.08
N CYS A 123 4.23 16.63 8.00
CA CYS A 123 4.96 17.03 6.79
C CYS A 123 4.36 18.32 6.18
N SER A 124 3.02 18.44 6.15
CA SER A 124 2.33 19.60 5.64
C SER A 124 2.63 20.87 6.45
N GLU A 125 2.74 20.77 7.78
CA GLU A 125 3.08 21.91 8.66
C GLU A 125 4.44 22.51 8.30
N ILE A 126 5.40 21.71 7.89
CA ILE A 126 6.72 22.18 7.43
C ILE A 126 6.79 22.39 5.90
N LYS A 127 5.62 22.43 5.23
CA LYS A 127 5.49 22.67 3.78
C LYS A 127 6.25 21.63 2.93
N ARG A 128 6.22 20.39 3.34
CA ARG A 128 6.76 19.25 2.59
C ARG A 128 5.64 18.28 2.23
N GLY A 129 5.84 17.52 1.16
CA GLY A 129 5.00 16.36 0.84
C GLY A 129 5.17 15.24 1.85
N LEU A 130 4.21 14.32 1.91
CA LEU A 130 4.31 13.11 2.72
C LEU A 130 5.60 12.34 2.40
N GLN A 131 6.40 12.12 3.40
CA GLN A 131 7.67 11.40 3.29
C GLN A 131 7.91 10.56 4.54
N LEU A 132 8.20 9.29 4.34
CA LEU A 132 8.61 8.32 5.34
C LEU A 132 10.00 7.76 5.00
N PRO A 133 10.77 7.28 5.99
CA PRO A 133 10.49 7.35 7.42
C PRO A 133 10.54 8.78 7.96
N LEU A 134 9.83 8.99 9.08
CA LEU A 134 9.81 10.27 9.79
C LEU A 134 10.49 10.09 11.17
N PHE A 135 11.44 10.95 11.51
CA PHE A 135 11.88 11.13 12.88
C PHE A 135 10.93 12.09 13.59
N VAL A 136 10.49 11.74 14.79
CA VAL A 136 9.60 12.55 15.59
C VAL A 136 10.02 12.50 17.06
N TRP A 137 10.14 13.64 17.71
CA TRP A 137 10.30 13.75 19.17
C TRP A 137 8.95 14.10 19.75
N MET A 138 8.53 13.35 20.75
CA MET A 138 7.21 13.47 21.36
C MET A 138 7.33 13.54 22.88
N THR A 139 6.32 14.14 23.49
CA THR A 139 6.14 14.04 24.95
C THR A 139 5.66 12.64 25.34
N TYR A 140 5.59 12.35 26.62
CA TYR A 140 4.97 11.12 27.14
C TYR A 140 3.46 11.04 26.90
N LYS A 141 2.83 12.11 26.40
CA LYS A 141 1.43 12.09 25.94
C LYS A 141 1.29 11.77 24.46
N GLY A 142 2.41 11.60 23.75
CA GLY A 142 2.42 11.41 22.30
C GLY A 142 2.32 12.73 21.50
N ASP A 143 2.36 13.91 22.17
CA ASP A 143 2.33 15.19 21.48
C ASP A 143 3.66 15.45 20.77
N PRO A 144 3.68 15.71 19.44
CA PRO A 144 4.92 16.03 18.72
C PRO A 144 5.56 17.33 19.21
N VAL A 145 6.86 17.30 19.46
CA VAL A 145 7.69 18.46 19.83
C VAL A 145 8.50 18.94 18.64
N ALA A 146 9.11 17.99 17.93
CA ALA A 146 9.89 18.24 16.73
C ALA A 146 9.77 17.04 15.78
N TRP A 147 9.88 17.28 14.49
CA TRP A 147 9.85 16.20 13.51
C TRP A 147 10.59 16.57 12.24
N ILE A 148 11.11 15.55 11.55
CA ILE A 148 11.79 15.72 10.28
C ILE A 148 11.65 14.49 9.40
N PRO A 149 11.17 14.64 8.15
CA PRO A 149 11.21 13.57 7.17
C PRO A 149 12.65 13.22 6.81
N VAL A 150 12.98 11.93 6.84
CA VAL A 150 14.33 11.46 6.52
C VAL A 150 14.40 11.15 5.02
N PRO A 151 15.24 11.88 4.26
CA PRO A 151 15.40 11.61 2.85
C PRO A 151 16.09 10.25 2.62
N LYS A 152 15.75 9.60 1.51
CA LYS A 152 16.50 8.43 1.02
C LYS A 152 17.93 8.87 0.71
N SER A 153 18.87 8.66 1.65
CA SER A 153 20.24 9.16 1.51
C SER A 153 21.25 8.25 2.18
N SER A 154 22.53 8.47 1.92
CA SER A 154 23.63 7.77 2.56
C SER A 154 23.57 7.90 4.11
N GLY A 155 24.06 6.88 4.81
CA GLY A 155 24.07 6.83 6.27
C GLY A 155 24.67 8.05 6.96
N GLY A 156 25.68 8.72 6.35
CA GLY A 156 26.25 9.96 6.86
C GLY A 156 25.24 11.10 6.98
N LYS A 157 24.39 11.28 5.97
CA LYS A 157 23.34 12.32 6.00
C LYS A 157 22.27 12.04 7.06
N VAL A 158 21.93 10.77 7.29
CA VAL A 158 21.01 10.37 8.35
C VAL A 158 21.60 10.74 9.73
N ALA A 159 22.88 10.45 9.94
CA ALA A 159 23.59 10.76 11.18
C ALA A 159 23.62 12.27 11.44
N ASP A 160 23.96 13.07 10.41
CA ASP A 160 24.00 14.53 10.54
C ASP A 160 22.64 15.12 10.83
N LEU A 161 21.60 14.61 10.16
CA LEU A 161 20.21 15.03 10.38
C LEU A 161 19.78 14.76 11.82
N PHE A 162 20.07 13.56 12.34
CA PHE A 162 19.77 13.23 13.72
C PHE A 162 20.52 14.15 14.70
N LYS A 163 21.84 14.36 14.52
CA LYS A 163 22.66 15.21 15.39
C LYS A 163 22.15 16.66 15.45
N GLN A 164 21.79 17.23 14.30
CA GLN A 164 21.24 18.59 14.24
C GLN A 164 19.91 18.68 15.00
N SER A 165 19.00 17.71 14.77
CA SER A 165 17.72 17.68 15.46
C SER A 165 17.87 17.42 16.96
N HIS A 166 18.77 16.51 17.35
CA HIS A 166 19.11 16.26 18.77
C HIS A 166 19.60 17.53 19.45
N SER A 167 20.53 18.26 18.84
CA SER A 167 21.04 19.53 19.39
C SER A 167 19.92 20.54 19.64
N MET A 168 19.00 20.70 18.68
CA MET A 168 17.86 21.59 18.83
C MET A 168 16.93 21.16 19.96
N VAL A 169 16.54 19.89 20.01
CA VAL A 169 15.64 19.35 21.06
C VAL A 169 16.28 19.42 22.45
N SER A 170 17.57 19.14 22.55
CA SER A 170 18.33 19.24 23.82
C SER A 170 18.39 20.67 24.32
N GLN A 171 18.58 21.65 23.44
CA GLN A 171 18.55 23.06 23.81
C GLN A 171 17.16 23.49 24.34
N MET A 172 16.08 23.09 23.67
CA MET A 172 14.72 23.35 24.14
C MET A 172 14.49 22.80 25.56
N ARG A 173 15.00 21.61 25.86
CA ARG A 173 14.89 20.99 27.19
C ARG A 173 15.77 21.69 28.24
N ALA A 174 16.95 22.14 27.88
CA ALA A 174 17.84 22.90 28.77
C ALA A 174 17.21 24.25 29.14
N ASP A 175 16.63 24.95 28.17
CA ASP A 175 15.91 26.22 28.38
C ASP A 175 14.72 26.05 29.33
N ASP A 176 13.97 24.93 29.23
CA ASP A 176 12.90 24.58 30.17
C ASP A 176 13.42 24.39 31.60
N ALA A 177 14.51 23.64 31.76
CA ALA A 177 15.11 23.35 33.06
C ALA A 177 15.64 24.63 33.74
N GLU A 178 16.35 25.48 33.02
CA GLU A 178 16.90 26.75 33.54
C GLU A 178 15.80 27.70 34.00
N ASN A 179 14.66 27.73 33.28
CA ASN A 179 13.57 28.64 33.59
C ASN A 179 12.49 28.04 34.51
N HIS A 180 12.67 26.84 35.04
CA HIS A 180 11.68 26.07 35.81
C HIS A 180 10.31 26.01 35.15
N LYS A 181 10.29 25.89 33.81
CA LYS A 181 9.08 25.88 32.98
C LYS A 181 8.86 24.51 32.40
N THR A 182 7.60 24.18 32.20
CA THR A 182 7.18 23.01 31.41
C THR A 182 6.87 23.42 29.97
N TYR A 183 7.62 24.40 29.45
CA TYR A 183 7.37 25.08 28.19
C TYR A 183 7.26 24.12 27.00
N VAL A 184 8.17 23.13 26.90
CA VAL A 184 8.12 22.10 25.86
C VAL A 184 6.84 21.29 25.96
N MET A 185 6.44 20.92 27.18
CA MET A 185 5.22 20.13 27.42
C MET A 185 3.95 20.93 27.16
N ASP A 186 3.91 22.17 27.64
CA ASP A 186 2.74 23.04 27.52
C ASP A 186 2.55 23.50 26.06
N ASN A 187 3.63 23.85 25.36
CA ASN A 187 3.56 24.23 23.95
C ASN A 187 3.19 23.06 23.05
N SER A 188 3.79 21.89 23.25
CA SER A 188 3.44 20.73 22.45
C SER A 188 1.98 20.31 22.64
N ALA A 189 1.43 20.43 23.86
CA ALA A 189 0.02 20.21 24.12
C ALA A 189 -0.87 21.26 23.44
N ALA A 190 -0.47 22.54 23.47
CA ALA A 190 -1.19 23.63 22.77
C ALA A 190 -1.13 23.44 21.26
N ASP A 191 0.04 23.09 20.70
CA ASP A 191 0.22 22.81 19.27
C ASP A 191 -0.62 21.61 18.83
N ASN A 192 -0.68 20.57 19.65
CA ASN A 192 -1.51 19.41 19.35
C ASN A 192 -3.02 19.72 19.42
N ALA A 193 -3.42 20.57 20.36
CA ALA A 193 -4.80 21.08 20.42
C ALA A 193 -5.14 21.92 19.17
N ALA A 194 -4.22 22.78 18.74
CA ALA A 194 -4.39 23.56 17.52
C ALA A 194 -4.41 22.67 16.26
N ARG A 195 -3.60 21.63 16.23
CA ARG A 195 -3.60 20.61 15.16
C ARG A 195 -4.94 19.89 15.12
N ARG A 196 -5.44 19.42 16.26
CA ARG A 196 -6.76 18.79 16.38
C ARG A 196 -7.86 19.69 15.82
N ASP A 197 -7.85 20.95 16.18
CA ASP A 197 -8.81 21.95 15.72
C ASP A 197 -8.69 22.21 14.19
N ARG A 198 -7.46 22.27 13.65
CA ARG A 198 -7.25 22.37 12.20
C ARG A 198 -7.78 21.15 11.44
N ILE A 199 -7.52 19.95 11.95
CA ILE A 199 -8.00 18.70 11.36
C ILE A 199 -9.52 18.65 11.38
N SER A 200 -10.15 19.00 12.51
CA SER A 200 -11.61 19.10 12.64
C SER A 200 -12.21 20.14 11.69
N ARG A 201 -11.62 21.33 11.60
CA ARG A 201 -12.10 22.38 10.67
C ARG A 201 -11.96 21.97 9.22
N ARG A 202 -10.83 21.39 8.84
CA ARG A 202 -10.59 20.87 7.49
C ARG A 202 -11.62 19.83 7.08
N LYS A 203 -12.03 19.02 8.03
CA LYS A 203 -13.04 18.01 7.86
C LYS A 203 -14.45 18.57 7.76
N ASN A 204 -14.82 19.52 8.64
CA ASN A 204 -16.12 20.19 8.63
C ASN A 204 -16.30 21.14 7.43
N SER A 205 -15.20 21.59 6.82
CA SER A 205 -15.18 22.36 5.58
C SER A 205 -15.17 21.50 4.31
N LYS A 206 -15.21 20.17 4.42
CA LYS A 206 -15.30 19.31 3.25
C LYS A 206 -16.59 19.60 2.48
N VAL A 207 -16.42 20.16 1.30
CA VAL A 207 -17.51 20.27 0.34
C VAL A 207 -17.70 18.89 -0.30
N MET A 208 -18.88 18.31 -0.13
CA MET A 208 -19.25 17.06 -0.77
C MET A 208 -19.85 17.33 -2.14
N SER A 209 -19.64 16.43 -3.05
CA SER A 209 -20.27 16.49 -4.36
C SER A 209 -21.80 16.40 -4.24
N THR A 210 -22.48 17.30 -4.91
CA THR A 210 -23.93 17.25 -5.10
C THR A 210 -24.33 16.57 -6.42
N GLN A 211 -23.33 16.29 -7.26
CA GLN A 211 -23.51 15.67 -8.58
C GLN A 211 -22.42 14.58 -8.80
N PRO A 212 -22.40 13.52 -7.98
CA PRO A 212 -21.28 12.57 -7.95
C PRO A 212 -21.05 11.85 -9.30
N ALA A 213 -22.07 11.62 -10.08
CA ALA A 213 -21.92 11.04 -11.42
C ALA A 213 -21.17 11.96 -12.40
N GLU A 214 -21.51 13.25 -12.42
CA GLU A 214 -20.84 14.25 -13.25
C GLU A 214 -19.41 14.51 -12.77
N ASP A 215 -19.24 14.60 -11.47
CA ASP A 215 -17.93 14.78 -10.83
C ASP A 215 -17.02 13.55 -11.07
N MET A 216 -17.57 12.35 -11.11
CA MET A 216 -16.84 11.14 -11.49
C MET A 216 -16.30 11.23 -12.93
N VAL A 217 -17.14 11.67 -13.89
CA VAL A 217 -16.70 11.89 -15.27
C VAL A 217 -15.62 12.98 -15.34
N ARG A 218 -15.77 14.06 -14.57
CA ARG A 218 -14.76 15.13 -14.47
C ARG A 218 -13.44 14.60 -13.91
N SER A 219 -13.48 13.78 -12.86
CA SER A 219 -12.30 13.16 -12.25
C SER A 219 -11.57 12.26 -13.24
N LEU A 220 -12.28 11.48 -14.05
CA LEU A 220 -11.68 10.62 -15.07
C LEU A 220 -11.01 11.44 -16.19
N ARG A 221 -11.62 12.56 -16.62
CA ARG A 221 -10.98 13.47 -17.57
C ARG A 221 -9.70 14.05 -16.98
N GLN A 222 -9.74 14.48 -15.75
CA GLN A 222 -8.58 15.05 -15.07
C GLN A 222 -7.49 14.00 -14.84
N LEU A 223 -7.83 12.77 -14.43
CA LEU A 223 -6.87 11.68 -14.27
C LEU A 223 -6.17 11.36 -15.60
N ASN A 224 -6.91 11.30 -16.69
CA ASN A 224 -6.34 11.13 -18.03
C ASN A 224 -5.44 12.30 -18.44
N SER A 225 -5.72 13.55 -17.97
CA SER A 225 -4.88 14.72 -18.26
C SER A 225 -3.60 14.77 -17.45
N PHE A 226 -3.52 14.07 -16.33
CA PHE A 226 -2.28 13.93 -15.55
C PHE A 226 -1.30 12.92 -16.14
N TYR A 227 -1.73 12.17 -17.14
CA TYR A 227 -0.84 11.30 -17.88
C TYR A 227 0.05 12.14 -18.81
N ASP A 228 1.37 12.03 -18.60
CA ASP A 228 2.36 12.66 -19.47
C ASP A 228 2.80 11.67 -20.57
N PRO A 229 2.45 11.91 -21.83
CA PRO A 229 2.85 11.04 -22.94
C PRO A 229 4.37 10.98 -23.17
N SER A 230 5.12 12.00 -22.73
CA SER A 230 6.58 12.07 -22.96
C SER A 230 7.34 11.16 -21.99
N SER A 231 6.94 11.12 -20.73
CA SER A 231 7.51 10.24 -19.70
C SER A 231 6.71 8.94 -19.49
N ARG A 232 5.53 8.87 -20.11
CA ARG A 232 4.55 7.78 -19.95
C ARG A 232 4.29 7.41 -18.51
N THR A 233 4.04 8.43 -17.71
CA THR A 233 3.79 8.32 -16.28
C THR A 233 2.70 9.27 -15.83
N PHE A 234 2.31 9.20 -14.57
CA PHE A 234 1.48 10.20 -13.91
C PHE A 234 2.37 11.09 -13.04
N ASP A 235 2.40 12.39 -13.30
CA ASP A 235 3.29 13.34 -12.61
C ASP A 235 3.06 13.36 -11.09
N GLU A 236 1.82 13.29 -10.64
CA GLU A 236 1.47 13.36 -9.22
C GLU A 236 1.58 12.01 -8.46
N ALA A 237 1.83 10.90 -9.15
CA ALA A 237 2.00 9.60 -8.49
C ALA A 237 3.33 9.47 -7.71
N GLY A 238 4.19 10.45 -7.80
CA GLY A 238 5.54 10.38 -7.25
C GLY A 238 6.33 9.23 -7.90
N GLY A 239 7.14 8.53 -7.12
CA GLY A 239 7.87 7.36 -7.61
C GLY A 239 7.12 6.03 -7.46
N LEU A 240 5.92 5.99 -6.91
CA LEU A 240 5.19 4.75 -6.64
C LEU A 240 4.65 4.10 -7.91
N PHE A 241 4.51 2.77 -7.87
CA PHE A 241 3.80 2.04 -8.91
C PHE A 241 2.31 2.46 -8.89
N PRO A 242 1.74 3.01 -9.98
CA PRO A 242 0.43 3.67 -9.95
C PRO A 242 -0.74 2.68 -10.09
N ALA A 243 -0.75 1.60 -9.27
CA ALA A 243 -1.73 0.54 -9.37
C ALA A 243 -3.18 1.04 -9.29
N GLY A 244 -3.47 1.99 -8.38
CA GLY A 244 -4.81 2.54 -8.22
C GLY A 244 -5.30 3.31 -9.46
N ALA A 245 -4.43 4.11 -10.09
CA ALA A 245 -4.77 4.83 -11.32
C ALA A 245 -4.98 3.88 -12.51
N ILE A 246 -4.10 2.88 -12.65
CA ILE A 246 -4.21 1.83 -13.66
C ILE A 246 -5.53 1.07 -13.50
N ASP A 247 -5.86 0.65 -12.29
CA ASP A 247 -7.08 -0.08 -11.97
C ASP A 247 -8.34 0.74 -12.27
N LEU A 248 -8.38 2.01 -11.84
CA LEU A 248 -9.50 2.91 -12.08
C LEU A 248 -9.72 3.16 -13.57
N LEU A 249 -8.64 3.44 -14.34
CA LEU A 249 -8.76 3.67 -15.78
C LEU A 249 -9.15 2.41 -16.54
N ALA A 250 -8.59 1.25 -16.20
CA ALA A 250 -8.98 -0.03 -16.81
C ALA A 250 -10.45 -0.36 -16.53
N THR A 251 -10.91 -0.11 -15.29
CA THR A 251 -12.31 -0.29 -14.92
C THR A 251 -13.23 0.69 -15.67
N ALA A 252 -12.84 1.97 -15.74
CA ALA A 252 -13.59 2.99 -16.47
C ALA A 252 -13.71 2.67 -17.96
N ALA A 253 -12.65 2.15 -18.59
CA ALA A 253 -12.67 1.72 -19.99
C ALA A 253 -13.74 0.68 -20.30
N MET A 254 -14.06 -0.16 -19.31
CA MET A 254 -15.06 -1.24 -19.46
C MET A 254 -16.46 -0.88 -18.92
N GLN A 255 -16.65 0.32 -18.35
CA GLN A 255 -17.90 0.69 -17.67
C GLN A 255 -18.98 1.16 -18.65
N PRO A 256 -20.08 0.38 -18.89
CA PRO A 256 -21.03 0.69 -19.94
C PRO A 256 -21.79 2.01 -19.75
N GLY A 257 -21.96 2.43 -18.48
CA GLY A 257 -22.70 3.66 -18.14
C GLY A 257 -21.92 4.96 -18.38
N LEU A 258 -20.59 4.88 -18.61
CA LEU A 258 -19.77 6.05 -18.91
C LEU A 258 -19.88 6.50 -20.36
N PRO A 259 -19.69 7.81 -20.67
CA PRO A 259 -19.57 8.29 -22.04
C PRO A 259 -18.46 7.57 -22.80
N GLU A 260 -18.71 7.28 -24.09
CA GLU A 260 -17.77 6.57 -24.98
C GLU A 260 -16.40 7.23 -25.03
N GLU A 261 -16.36 8.56 -25.13
CA GLU A 261 -15.11 9.36 -25.10
C GLU A 261 -14.24 9.04 -23.87
N ILE A 262 -14.87 8.96 -22.68
CA ILE A 262 -14.17 8.68 -21.42
C ILE A 262 -13.64 7.25 -21.41
N ARG A 263 -14.44 6.30 -21.85
CA ARG A 263 -14.05 4.88 -21.94
C ARG A 263 -12.88 4.68 -22.90
N SER A 264 -13.00 5.25 -24.10
CA SER A 264 -11.96 5.14 -25.13
C SER A 264 -10.66 5.80 -24.69
N ARG A 265 -10.71 7.01 -24.13
CA ARG A 265 -9.51 7.70 -23.62
C ARG A 265 -8.85 6.96 -22.46
N SER A 266 -9.65 6.42 -21.53
CA SER A 266 -9.12 5.63 -20.42
C SER A 266 -8.41 4.36 -20.91
N LEU A 267 -8.95 3.68 -21.92
CA LEU A 267 -8.30 2.52 -22.54
C LEU A 267 -7.00 2.91 -23.24
N GLU A 268 -7.01 4.01 -24.00
CA GLU A 268 -5.82 4.52 -24.69
C GLU A 268 -4.71 4.88 -23.72
N THR A 269 -5.00 5.70 -22.70
CA THR A 269 -4.04 6.06 -21.63
C THR A 269 -3.45 4.81 -20.96
N THR A 270 -4.30 3.82 -20.67
CA THR A 270 -3.85 2.56 -20.07
C THR A 270 -2.92 1.79 -21.00
N ARG A 271 -3.25 1.70 -22.29
CA ARG A 271 -2.41 1.02 -23.30
C ARG A 271 -1.06 1.72 -23.49
N GLU A 272 -1.06 3.05 -23.61
CA GLU A 272 0.16 3.84 -23.74
C GLU A 272 1.09 3.66 -22.53
N LEU A 273 0.53 3.66 -21.31
CA LEU A 273 1.29 3.41 -20.09
C LEU A 273 1.94 2.01 -20.10
N MET A 274 1.23 0.99 -20.58
CA MET A 274 1.77 -0.39 -20.64
C MET A 274 2.94 -0.54 -21.61
N ILE A 275 3.07 0.30 -22.63
CA ILE A 275 4.16 0.22 -23.62
C ILE A 275 5.54 0.32 -22.94
N ASP A 276 5.70 1.22 -21.97
CA ASP A 276 6.99 1.42 -21.28
C ASP A 276 7.04 0.72 -19.92
N LEU A 277 5.91 0.54 -19.26
CA LEU A 277 5.86 -0.08 -17.95
C LEU A 277 6.13 -1.58 -17.99
N LEU A 278 5.47 -2.32 -18.90
CA LEU A 278 5.63 -3.79 -18.96
C LEU A 278 7.04 -4.24 -19.32
N PRO A 279 7.76 -3.61 -20.28
CA PRO A 279 9.14 -3.97 -20.60
C PRO A 279 10.17 -3.32 -19.68
N SER A 280 9.73 -2.71 -18.57
CA SER A 280 10.64 -1.98 -17.68
C SER A 280 11.28 -2.86 -16.62
N ALA A 281 12.32 -2.31 -15.99
CA ALA A 281 12.99 -2.92 -14.86
C ALA A 281 12.14 -2.94 -13.57
N MET A 282 10.94 -2.36 -13.60
CA MET A 282 9.99 -2.49 -12.48
C MET A 282 9.56 -3.93 -12.24
N PHE A 283 9.57 -4.77 -13.30
CA PHE A 283 9.30 -6.21 -13.19
C PHE A 283 10.63 -6.97 -13.20
N ASP A 284 10.94 -7.65 -12.10
CA ASP A 284 12.19 -8.41 -11.98
C ASP A 284 12.17 -9.66 -12.87
N PRO A 285 13.02 -9.78 -13.89
CA PRO A 285 13.02 -10.95 -14.78
C PRO A 285 13.68 -12.19 -14.17
N LEU A 286 14.41 -12.03 -13.06
CA LEU A 286 15.14 -13.15 -12.43
C LEU A 286 14.35 -13.86 -11.35
N ASP A 287 13.69 -13.12 -10.47
CA ASP A 287 12.97 -13.68 -9.33
C ASP A 287 11.46 -13.49 -9.43
N GLY A 288 11.01 -12.65 -10.34
CA GLY A 288 9.63 -12.22 -10.48
C GLY A 288 9.28 -11.08 -9.52
N GLY A 289 8.02 -10.69 -9.55
CA GLY A 289 7.50 -9.60 -8.76
C GLY A 289 7.71 -8.23 -9.38
N VAL A 290 7.11 -7.22 -8.77
CA VAL A 290 7.23 -5.81 -9.12
C VAL A 290 7.84 -5.03 -7.96
N PHE A 291 8.65 -4.02 -8.28
CA PHE A 291 9.16 -3.10 -7.27
C PHE A 291 8.12 -2.02 -6.96
N SER A 292 7.98 -1.66 -5.68
CA SER A 292 6.93 -0.76 -5.19
C SER A 292 7.08 0.67 -5.71
N ALA A 293 8.30 1.09 -6.06
CA ALA A 293 8.57 2.43 -6.54
C ALA A 293 9.76 2.48 -7.50
N ARG A 294 9.83 3.54 -8.29
CA ARG A 294 10.95 3.90 -9.16
C ARG A 294 11.81 5.01 -8.54
N ARG A 295 12.99 5.20 -9.10
CA ARG A 295 13.86 6.37 -8.86
C ARG A 295 13.83 7.29 -10.08
N GLY A 296 13.72 8.59 -9.84
CA GLY A 296 13.59 9.55 -10.95
C GLY A 296 12.27 9.45 -11.71
N ASN A 297 12.25 9.93 -12.94
CA ASN A 297 11.06 10.05 -13.77
C ASN A 297 10.90 8.96 -14.84
N SER A 298 11.73 7.92 -14.81
CA SER A 298 11.63 6.80 -15.76
C SER A 298 11.44 5.47 -15.04
N TRP A 299 10.94 4.47 -15.77
CA TRP A 299 10.74 3.13 -15.26
C TRP A 299 12.00 2.24 -15.29
N THR A 300 13.17 2.83 -15.61
CA THR A 300 14.41 2.08 -15.82
C THR A 300 15.19 1.77 -14.56
N LEU A 301 14.98 2.53 -13.48
CA LEU A 301 15.68 2.32 -12.21
C LEU A 301 14.67 2.20 -11.05
N PRO A 302 14.35 0.98 -10.62
CA PRO A 302 13.51 0.74 -9.45
C PRO A 302 14.17 1.16 -8.13
N SER A 303 13.34 1.28 -7.09
CA SER A 303 13.82 1.41 -5.70
C SER A 303 14.32 0.09 -5.12
N PHE A 304 14.07 -1.03 -5.81
CA PHE A 304 14.37 -2.41 -5.42
C PHE A 304 13.72 -2.88 -4.11
N ASN A 305 12.69 -2.19 -3.66
CA ASN A 305 11.83 -2.63 -2.55
C ASN A 305 10.62 -3.40 -3.09
N ARG A 306 10.29 -4.51 -2.44
CA ARG A 306 9.14 -5.36 -2.78
C ARG A 306 8.37 -5.69 -1.50
N ASP A 307 7.08 -5.55 -1.53
CA ASP A 307 6.13 -5.88 -0.47
C ASP A 307 4.92 -6.60 -1.03
N CYS A 308 4.16 -7.30 -0.20
CA CYS A 308 3.01 -8.10 -0.62
C CYS A 308 1.88 -7.22 -1.18
N VAL A 309 1.63 -6.07 -0.56
CA VAL A 309 0.53 -5.17 -0.97
C VAL A 309 0.76 -4.63 -2.37
N SER A 310 1.98 -4.18 -2.67
CA SER A 310 2.35 -3.71 -4.02
C SER A 310 2.20 -4.80 -5.08
N GLN A 311 2.61 -6.05 -4.79
CA GLN A 311 2.42 -7.17 -5.71
C GLN A 311 0.94 -7.39 -6.03
N VAL A 312 0.12 -7.47 -4.98
CA VAL A 312 -1.29 -7.80 -5.11
C VAL A 312 -2.07 -6.69 -5.80
N ARG A 313 -1.83 -5.42 -5.44
CA ARG A 313 -2.48 -4.28 -6.10
C ARG A 313 -2.11 -4.18 -7.57
N ALA A 314 -0.82 -4.35 -7.90
CA ALA A 314 -0.37 -4.38 -9.28
C ALA A 314 -0.98 -5.56 -10.05
N ALA A 315 -1.04 -6.76 -9.46
CA ALA A 315 -1.65 -7.93 -10.10
C ALA A 315 -3.13 -7.68 -10.43
N VAL A 316 -3.92 -7.18 -9.48
CA VAL A 316 -5.35 -6.87 -9.70
C VAL A 316 -5.52 -5.82 -10.79
N ALA A 317 -4.75 -4.73 -10.75
CA ALA A 317 -4.79 -3.69 -11.76
C ALA A 317 -4.48 -4.25 -13.18
N LEU A 318 -3.42 -5.06 -13.30
CA LEU A 318 -3.06 -5.68 -14.58
C LEU A 318 -4.09 -6.72 -15.05
N LEU A 319 -4.74 -7.47 -14.15
CA LEU A 319 -5.86 -8.34 -14.52
C LEU A 319 -7.00 -7.55 -15.16
N HIS A 320 -7.32 -6.37 -14.61
CA HIS A 320 -8.33 -5.49 -15.20
C HIS A 320 -7.89 -4.88 -16.55
N VAL A 321 -6.59 -4.51 -16.66
CA VAL A 321 -6.02 -4.06 -17.95
C VAL A 321 -6.12 -5.17 -19.00
N HIS A 322 -5.73 -6.40 -18.67
CA HIS A 322 -5.89 -7.53 -19.59
C HIS A 322 -7.36 -7.70 -20.01
N ARG A 323 -8.30 -7.61 -19.08
CA ARG A 323 -9.72 -7.73 -19.38
C ARG A 323 -10.21 -6.64 -20.36
N ALA A 324 -9.66 -5.42 -20.23
CA ALA A 324 -10.00 -4.29 -21.12
C ALA A 324 -9.28 -4.35 -22.49
N SER A 325 -8.05 -4.86 -22.53
CA SER A 325 -7.18 -4.79 -23.71
C SER A 325 -7.04 -6.10 -24.49
N GLY A 326 -7.22 -7.25 -23.84
CA GLY A 326 -6.90 -8.57 -24.38
C GLY A 326 -5.41 -8.89 -24.48
N ASP A 327 -4.52 -8.05 -23.93
CA ASP A 327 -3.07 -8.19 -24.07
C ASP A 327 -2.55 -9.37 -23.24
N ALA A 328 -1.91 -10.33 -23.89
CA ALA A 328 -1.39 -11.55 -23.27
C ALA A 328 -0.19 -11.30 -22.37
N LEU A 329 0.66 -10.31 -22.66
CA LEU A 329 1.79 -9.95 -21.82
C LEU A 329 1.34 -9.37 -20.47
N VAL A 330 0.26 -8.58 -20.49
CA VAL A 330 -0.36 -8.05 -19.27
C VAL A 330 -0.84 -9.18 -18.37
N LEU A 331 -1.50 -10.21 -18.95
CA LEU A 331 -1.96 -11.37 -18.18
C LEU A 331 -0.77 -12.16 -17.60
N ASP A 332 0.25 -12.42 -18.42
CA ASP A 332 1.47 -13.12 -17.99
C ASP A 332 2.11 -12.42 -16.78
N LYS A 333 2.30 -11.10 -16.88
CA LYS A 333 2.83 -10.29 -15.77
C LYS A 333 1.92 -10.35 -14.53
N ALA A 334 0.61 -10.20 -14.70
CA ALA A 334 -0.34 -10.24 -13.57
C ALA A 334 -0.29 -11.58 -12.81
N LEU A 335 -0.32 -12.70 -13.53
CA LEU A 335 -0.23 -14.03 -12.93
C LEU A 335 1.17 -14.29 -12.32
N GLY A 336 2.21 -13.75 -12.94
CA GLY A 336 3.58 -13.77 -12.40
C GLY A 336 3.70 -13.05 -11.06
N LEU A 337 2.99 -11.93 -10.88
CA LEU A 337 2.95 -11.21 -9.59
C LEU A 337 2.26 -12.02 -8.49
N ILE A 338 1.17 -12.71 -8.82
CA ILE A 338 0.47 -13.61 -7.88
C ILE A 338 1.41 -14.76 -7.46
N ALA A 339 2.05 -15.41 -8.44
CA ALA A 339 2.99 -16.50 -8.17
C ALA A 339 4.21 -16.03 -7.35
N TYR A 340 4.72 -14.82 -7.63
CA TYR A 340 5.78 -14.22 -6.82
C TYR A 340 5.31 -13.95 -5.38
N ALA A 341 4.13 -13.38 -5.18
CA ALA A 341 3.59 -13.14 -3.86
C ALA A 341 3.43 -14.45 -3.06
N GLU A 342 2.93 -15.51 -3.69
CA GLU A 342 2.87 -16.86 -3.09
C GLU A 342 4.26 -17.35 -2.65
N LYS A 343 5.26 -17.20 -3.49
CA LYS A 343 6.63 -17.65 -3.21
C LYS A 343 7.30 -16.83 -2.12
N ALA A 344 7.17 -15.48 -2.19
CA ALA A 344 7.95 -14.57 -1.37
C ALA A 344 7.32 -14.29 0.01
N PHE A 345 5.99 -14.28 0.10
CA PHE A 345 5.29 -13.78 1.28
C PHE A 345 4.41 -14.82 1.98
N THR A 346 4.27 -16.05 1.48
CA THR A 346 3.56 -17.11 2.23
C THR A 346 4.34 -17.44 3.49
N THR A 347 3.69 -17.34 4.65
CA THR A 347 4.25 -17.68 5.96
C THR A 347 4.18 -19.18 6.22
N SER A 348 4.82 -19.65 7.29
CA SER A 348 4.73 -21.05 7.77
C SER A 348 3.29 -21.46 8.11
N GLU A 349 2.41 -20.49 8.44
CA GLU A 349 0.99 -20.72 8.69
C GLU A 349 0.16 -20.85 7.40
N GLY A 350 0.76 -20.61 6.23
CA GLY A 350 0.06 -20.61 4.94
C GLY A 350 -0.85 -19.39 4.75
N LEU A 351 -0.53 -18.31 5.42
CA LEU A 351 -1.07 -16.97 5.28
C LEU A 351 -0.01 -16.06 4.64
N PHE A 352 -0.15 -14.73 4.65
CA PHE A 352 0.77 -13.82 3.97
C PHE A 352 1.38 -12.79 4.91
N ALA A 353 2.69 -12.58 4.80
CA ALA A 353 3.43 -11.49 5.43
C ALA A 353 3.24 -10.19 4.63
N ALA A 354 3.41 -9.04 5.30
CA ALA A 354 3.28 -7.72 4.66
C ALA A 354 4.46 -7.39 3.75
N GLY A 355 5.69 -7.77 4.12
CA GLY A 355 6.90 -7.42 3.38
C GLY A 355 8.09 -8.31 3.71
N LEU A 356 9.26 -7.91 3.19
CA LEU A 356 10.54 -8.54 3.51
C LEU A 356 11.19 -7.80 4.68
N ALA A 357 11.94 -8.52 5.50
CA ALA A 357 12.59 -7.96 6.68
C ALA A 357 13.94 -7.28 6.38
N SER A 358 14.38 -7.22 5.13
CA SER A 358 15.64 -6.57 4.73
C SER A 358 15.57 -5.91 3.36
N GLU A 359 16.27 -4.80 3.21
CA GLU A 359 16.53 -4.10 1.96
C GLU A 359 17.98 -4.28 1.54
N SER A 360 18.24 -4.09 0.25
CA SER A 360 19.59 -4.22 -0.32
C SER A 360 20.00 -2.94 -1.04
N GLU A 361 21.30 -2.70 -1.14
CA GLU A 361 21.84 -1.59 -1.91
C GLU A 361 21.53 -1.73 -3.40
N VAL A 362 21.30 -0.60 -4.07
CA VAL A 362 20.96 -0.54 -5.51
C VAL A 362 21.99 -1.26 -6.37
N ALA A 363 23.29 -1.05 -6.09
CA ALA A 363 24.37 -1.65 -6.86
C ALA A 363 24.29 -3.18 -6.92
N ALA A 364 23.78 -3.83 -5.88
CA ALA A 364 23.66 -5.30 -5.86
C ALA A 364 22.61 -5.87 -6.83
N TRP A 365 21.71 -5.03 -7.34
CA TRP A 365 20.69 -5.40 -8.32
C TRP A 365 21.07 -5.15 -9.77
N LEU A 366 22.07 -4.30 -9.99
CA LEU A 366 22.52 -3.91 -11.31
C LEU A 366 23.55 -4.90 -11.87
N TRP A 367 23.71 -4.91 -13.19
CA TRP A 367 24.56 -5.86 -13.90
C TRP A 367 25.47 -5.17 -14.91
N SER A 368 26.70 -5.58 -14.99
CA SER A 368 27.55 -5.30 -16.14
C SER A 368 27.37 -6.36 -17.23
N VAL A 369 27.77 -6.04 -18.46
CA VAL A 369 27.78 -7.03 -19.56
C VAL A 369 28.73 -8.18 -19.22
N GLU A 370 29.90 -7.86 -18.69
CA GLU A 370 30.95 -8.82 -18.33
C GLU A 370 30.49 -9.80 -17.23
N GLU A 371 29.62 -9.39 -16.32
CA GLU A 371 29.06 -10.27 -15.30
C GLU A 371 28.11 -11.32 -15.91
N ILE A 372 27.30 -10.91 -16.90
CA ILE A 372 26.42 -11.84 -17.63
C ILE A 372 27.24 -12.85 -18.44
N GLU A 373 28.26 -12.37 -19.17
CA GLU A 373 29.18 -13.22 -19.95
C GLU A 373 29.94 -14.23 -19.07
N LYS A 374 30.32 -13.82 -17.87
CA LYS A 374 31.00 -14.73 -16.91
C LYS A 374 30.05 -15.77 -16.30
N ALA A 375 28.79 -15.43 -16.11
CA ALA A 375 27.81 -16.30 -15.44
C ALA A 375 27.21 -17.35 -16.37
N LEU A 376 27.13 -17.08 -17.66
CA LEU A 376 26.37 -17.87 -18.62
C LEU A 376 27.25 -18.42 -19.75
N SER A 377 26.68 -19.34 -20.54
CA SER A 377 27.28 -19.75 -21.82
C SER A 377 27.30 -18.57 -22.80
N PRO A 378 28.22 -18.53 -23.79
CA PRO A 378 28.27 -17.44 -24.79
C PRO A 378 26.92 -17.21 -25.49
N GLU A 379 26.20 -18.28 -25.80
CA GLU A 379 24.89 -18.20 -26.45
C GLU A 379 23.81 -17.60 -25.53
N ASP A 380 23.73 -18.06 -24.28
CA ASP A 380 22.77 -17.54 -23.31
C ASP A 380 23.11 -16.11 -22.93
N ALA A 381 24.39 -15.78 -22.75
CA ALA A 381 24.82 -14.41 -22.45
C ALA A 381 24.42 -13.45 -23.57
N ALA A 382 24.69 -13.79 -24.84
CA ALA A 382 24.31 -12.99 -25.99
C ALA A 382 22.80 -12.76 -26.05
N TRP A 383 22.01 -13.81 -25.76
CA TRP A 383 20.56 -13.70 -25.70
C TRP A 383 20.10 -12.74 -24.59
N TRP A 384 20.59 -12.91 -23.34
CA TRP A 384 20.22 -12.06 -22.22
C TRP A 384 20.60 -10.59 -22.44
N ILE A 385 21.81 -10.32 -22.95
CA ILE A 385 22.29 -8.96 -23.26
C ILE A 385 21.37 -8.30 -24.29
N LYS A 386 20.99 -9.02 -25.35
CA LYS A 386 20.08 -8.52 -26.39
C LYS A 386 18.66 -8.34 -25.85
N ALA A 387 18.10 -9.34 -25.19
CA ALA A 387 16.71 -9.36 -24.73
C ALA A 387 16.46 -8.30 -23.63
N ALA A 388 17.43 -8.11 -22.74
CA ALA A 388 17.35 -7.10 -21.67
C ALA A 388 17.84 -5.69 -22.07
N GLY A 389 18.23 -5.49 -23.35
CA GLY A 389 18.70 -4.18 -23.84
C GLY A 389 19.92 -3.66 -23.12
N MET A 390 20.84 -4.56 -22.72
CA MET A 390 22.05 -4.17 -21.99
C MET A 390 23.06 -3.47 -22.91
N LYS A 391 23.79 -2.54 -22.33
CA LYS A 391 24.82 -1.75 -23.04
C LYS A 391 26.13 -1.79 -22.27
N GLY A 392 27.28 -1.79 -22.97
CA GLY A 392 28.61 -1.77 -22.35
C GLY A 392 28.88 -0.55 -21.46
N LEU A 393 28.23 0.59 -21.75
CA LEU A 393 28.31 1.80 -20.92
C LEU A 393 27.18 1.91 -19.89
N GLY A 394 26.32 0.91 -19.81
CA GLY A 394 25.11 0.92 -19.00
C GLY A 394 23.87 1.39 -19.75
N ASN A 395 22.68 0.96 -19.30
CA ASN A 395 21.38 1.33 -19.89
C ASN A 395 20.58 2.34 -19.05
N LEU A 396 21.17 2.85 -17.95
CA LEU A 396 20.51 3.85 -17.12
C LEU A 396 20.55 5.23 -17.77
N PRO A 397 19.42 5.92 -17.94
CA PRO A 397 19.37 7.28 -18.43
C PRO A 397 20.05 8.27 -17.47
N SER A 398 20.56 9.38 -18.00
CA SER A 398 21.22 10.44 -17.22
C SER A 398 20.29 11.10 -16.19
N GLU A 399 18.98 11.07 -16.43
CA GLU A 399 17.96 11.63 -15.54
C GLU A 399 17.83 10.83 -14.23
N VAL A 400 18.10 9.51 -14.29
CA VAL A 400 18.01 8.64 -13.10
C VAL A 400 19.36 8.42 -12.42
N ASP A 401 20.47 8.62 -13.14
CA ASP A 401 21.85 8.54 -12.62
C ASP A 401 22.70 9.75 -13.09
N PRO A 402 22.36 10.99 -12.68
CA PRO A 402 23.03 12.20 -13.18
C PRO A 402 24.51 12.30 -12.78
N ARG A 403 24.91 11.59 -11.73
CA ARG A 403 26.30 11.56 -11.25
C ARG A 403 27.11 10.39 -11.79
N ARG A 404 26.46 9.52 -12.60
CA ARG A 404 27.03 8.27 -13.10
C ARG A 404 27.61 7.38 -12.00
N GLU A 405 26.92 7.32 -10.86
CA GLU A 405 27.28 6.44 -9.73
C GLU A 405 27.25 4.97 -10.14
N PHE A 406 26.40 4.62 -11.12
CA PHE A 406 26.21 3.28 -11.67
C PHE A 406 26.73 3.15 -13.11
N PHE A 407 27.87 3.79 -13.39
CA PHE A 407 28.50 3.70 -14.72
C PHE A 407 28.78 2.24 -15.11
N ARG A 408 28.52 1.87 -16.37
CA ARG A 408 28.61 0.50 -16.92
C ARG A 408 27.63 -0.50 -16.30
N SER A 409 26.68 -0.04 -15.51
CA SER A 409 25.65 -0.90 -14.90
C SER A 409 24.34 -0.85 -15.69
N ASN A 410 23.66 -1.99 -15.75
CA ASN A 410 22.40 -2.15 -16.45
C ASN A 410 21.33 -2.66 -15.47
N SER A 411 20.11 -2.12 -15.57
CA SER A 411 18.92 -2.76 -15.07
C SER A 411 18.50 -3.86 -16.05
N LEU A 412 18.08 -5.02 -15.52
CA LEU A 412 17.52 -6.09 -16.35
C LEU A 412 16.02 -5.89 -16.51
N ALA A 413 15.53 -6.05 -17.74
CA ALA A 413 14.11 -5.99 -18.06
C ALA A 413 13.80 -6.91 -19.25
N LEU A 414 12.64 -7.56 -19.24
CA LEU A 414 12.17 -8.40 -20.35
C LEU A 414 10.75 -7.95 -20.77
N GLY A 415 10.64 -7.51 -22.02
CA GLY A 415 9.46 -6.85 -22.57
C GLY A 415 8.51 -7.74 -23.35
N LYS A 416 8.75 -9.04 -23.42
CA LYS A 416 7.93 -9.98 -24.21
C LYS A 416 7.62 -11.23 -23.38
N THR A 417 6.59 -11.97 -23.79
CA THR A 417 6.31 -13.29 -23.21
C THR A 417 7.38 -14.30 -23.61
N LEU A 418 7.56 -15.36 -22.83
CA LEU A 418 8.47 -16.46 -23.21
C LEU A 418 8.07 -17.11 -24.56
N ALA A 419 6.77 -17.19 -24.84
CA ALA A 419 6.28 -17.70 -26.13
C ALA A 419 6.76 -16.82 -27.30
N THR A 420 6.74 -15.50 -27.15
CA THR A 420 7.24 -14.57 -28.17
C THR A 420 8.74 -14.73 -28.37
N TYR A 421 9.52 -14.81 -27.29
CA TYR A 421 10.97 -15.01 -27.38
C TYR A 421 11.32 -16.37 -28.00
N ALA A 422 10.58 -17.45 -27.65
CA ALA A 422 10.78 -18.76 -28.24
C ALA A 422 10.55 -18.74 -29.77
N ALA A 423 9.49 -18.07 -30.22
CA ALA A 423 9.20 -17.93 -31.65
C ALA A 423 10.29 -17.13 -32.38
N GLU A 424 10.80 -16.04 -31.78
CA GLU A 424 11.91 -15.25 -32.34
C GLU A 424 13.21 -16.03 -32.46
N GLU A 425 13.48 -16.95 -31.55
CA GLU A 425 14.64 -17.85 -31.56
C GLU A 425 14.39 -19.14 -32.39
N GLY A 426 13.21 -19.29 -33.01
CA GLY A 426 12.83 -20.46 -33.79
C GLY A 426 12.77 -21.77 -32.97
N GLN A 427 12.49 -21.67 -31.69
CA GLN A 427 12.41 -22.80 -30.75
C GLN A 427 10.98 -23.08 -30.33
N SER A 428 10.72 -24.33 -29.88
CA SER A 428 9.47 -24.59 -29.17
C SER A 428 9.45 -23.89 -27.81
N LEU A 429 8.26 -23.49 -27.34
CA LEU A 429 8.10 -22.86 -26.03
C LEU A 429 8.67 -23.73 -24.90
N GLU A 430 8.49 -25.05 -24.98
CA GLU A 430 9.00 -25.98 -23.98
C GLU A 430 10.54 -25.96 -23.92
N SER A 431 11.22 -26.13 -25.08
CA SER A 431 12.69 -26.11 -25.15
C SER A 431 13.27 -24.79 -24.69
N PHE A 432 12.68 -23.68 -25.17
CA PHE A 432 13.11 -22.32 -24.80
C PHE A 432 12.91 -22.07 -23.30
N SER A 433 11.78 -22.47 -22.71
CA SER A 433 11.49 -22.30 -21.28
C SER A 433 12.50 -23.04 -20.40
N LEU A 434 12.87 -24.27 -20.76
CA LEU A 434 13.92 -25.02 -20.04
C LEU A 434 15.27 -24.30 -20.07
N ARG A 435 15.68 -23.82 -21.24
CA ARG A 435 16.93 -23.03 -21.42
C ARG A 435 16.88 -21.72 -20.64
N PHE A 436 15.78 -20.99 -20.73
CA PHE A 436 15.57 -19.74 -20.01
C PHE A 436 15.66 -19.95 -18.50
N GLU A 437 14.96 -20.96 -17.95
CA GLU A 437 14.98 -21.26 -16.52
C GLU A 437 16.38 -21.64 -16.03
N ALA A 438 17.15 -22.39 -16.81
CA ALA A 438 18.52 -22.77 -16.46
C ALA A 438 19.45 -21.53 -16.39
N SER A 439 19.37 -20.64 -17.36
CA SER A 439 20.16 -19.39 -17.38
C SER A 439 19.70 -18.39 -16.31
N ARG A 440 18.38 -18.22 -16.15
CA ARG A 440 17.77 -17.38 -15.12
C ARG A 440 18.22 -17.82 -13.71
N LYS A 441 18.22 -19.12 -13.42
CA LYS A 441 18.64 -19.66 -12.13
C LYS A 441 20.10 -19.31 -11.82
N LYS A 442 20.99 -19.43 -12.79
CA LYS A 442 22.42 -19.05 -12.62
C LYS A 442 22.57 -17.56 -12.29
N LEU A 443 21.86 -16.68 -13.02
CA LEU A 443 21.88 -15.25 -12.75
C LEU A 443 21.31 -14.94 -11.37
N LEU A 444 20.22 -15.60 -10.99
CA LEU A 444 19.62 -15.44 -9.68
C LEU A 444 20.58 -15.86 -8.54
N GLU A 445 21.32 -16.95 -8.70
CA GLU A 445 22.36 -17.40 -7.76
C GLU A 445 23.47 -16.34 -7.60
N VAL A 446 23.97 -15.79 -8.71
CA VAL A 446 24.98 -14.71 -8.68
C VAL A 446 24.44 -13.48 -7.95
N ARG A 447 23.22 -13.04 -8.28
CA ARG A 447 22.60 -11.88 -7.61
C ARG A 447 22.39 -12.14 -6.11
N ASN A 448 21.88 -13.30 -5.74
CA ASN A 448 21.63 -13.64 -4.34
C ASN A 448 22.92 -13.70 -3.52
N ALA A 449 24.04 -14.11 -4.11
CA ALA A 449 25.34 -14.03 -3.46
C ALA A 449 25.77 -12.57 -3.15
N ARG A 450 25.41 -11.63 -4.02
CA ARG A 450 25.67 -10.19 -3.80
C ARG A 450 24.71 -9.58 -2.76
N LEU A 451 23.42 -9.97 -2.80
CA LEU A 451 22.41 -9.48 -1.88
C LEU A 451 22.59 -10.01 -0.45
N GLY A 452 23.30 -11.13 -0.31
CA GLY A 452 23.35 -11.84 0.96
C GLY A 452 22.02 -12.52 1.33
N LYS A 453 21.92 -12.95 2.58
CA LYS A 453 20.69 -13.57 3.09
C LYS A 453 19.65 -12.49 3.37
N VAL A 454 18.69 -12.33 2.45
CA VAL A 454 17.50 -11.50 2.70
C VAL A 454 16.68 -12.15 3.81
N ALA A 455 16.53 -11.47 4.94
CA ALA A 455 15.70 -11.95 6.02
C ALA A 455 14.24 -11.96 5.57
N ARG A 456 13.57 -13.10 5.77
CA ARG A 456 12.16 -13.26 5.44
C ARG A 456 11.33 -12.97 6.68
N ASP A 457 10.31 -12.16 6.55
CA ASP A 457 9.28 -12.03 7.57
C ASP A 457 8.37 -13.28 7.53
N ASP A 458 8.23 -13.97 8.65
CA ASP A 458 7.31 -15.10 8.81
C ASP A 458 6.09 -14.73 9.67
N CYS A 459 5.82 -13.43 9.82
CA CYS A 459 4.66 -12.94 10.54
C CYS A 459 3.47 -12.78 9.60
N SER A 460 2.39 -13.53 9.87
CA SER A 460 1.15 -13.43 9.10
C SER A 460 0.45 -12.11 9.39
N HIS A 461 0.18 -11.34 8.32
CA HIS A 461 -0.45 -10.03 8.34
C HIS A 461 -1.84 -10.08 7.70
N ALA A 462 -2.86 -9.62 8.45
CA ALA A 462 -4.25 -9.74 8.02
C ALA A 462 -4.54 -8.97 6.73
N GLY A 463 -4.07 -7.73 6.61
CA GLY A 463 -4.29 -6.91 5.42
C GLY A 463 -3.69 -7.51 4.15
N ALA A 464 -2.45 -8.03 4.22
CA ALA A 464 -1.81 -8.72 3.10
C ALA A 464 -2.59 -9.99 2.70
N THR A 465 -3.05 -10.75 3.70
CA THR A 465 -3.81 -11.99 3.48
C THR A 465 -5.16 -11.72 2.83
N PHE A 466 -5.97 -10.76 3.33
CA PHE A 466 -7.26 -10.43 2.73
C PHE A 466 -7.12 -9.88 1.31
N ARG A 467 -6.08 -9.08 1.03
CA ARG A 467 -5.80 -8.63 -0.33
C ARG A 467 -5.47 -9.78 -1.27
N MET A 468 -4.74 -10.79 -0.80
CA MET A 468 -4.42 -11.96 -1.61
C MET A 468 -5.66 -12.80 -1.92
N VAL A 469 -6.65 -12.89 -1.01
CA VAL A 469 -7.97 -13.48 -1.29
C VAL A 469 -8.64 -12.77 -2.47
N SER A 470 -8.69 -11.42 -2.44
CA SER A 470 -9.27 -10.63 -3.52
C SER A 470 -8.52 -10.79 -4.86
N ALA A 471 -7.18 -10.93 -4.81
CA ALA A 471 -6.38 -11.20 -6.02
C ALA A 471 -6.70 -12.56 -6.65
N TYR A 472 -6.86 -13.60 -5.84
CA TYR A 472 -7.29 -14.91 -6.34
C TYR A 472 -8.69 -14.84 -6.96
N ALA A 473 -9.63 -14.15 -6.32
CA ALA A 473 -10.97 -13.97 -6.85
C ALA A 473 -10.95 -13.21 -8.20
N ALA A 474 -10.12 -12.17 -8.31
CA ALA A 474 -9.93 -11.43 -9.57
C ALA A 474 -9.28 -12.31 -10.65
N ALA A 475 -8.28 -13.12 -10.29
CA ALA A 475 -7.63 -14.04 -11.22
C ALA A 475 -8.61 -15.11 -11.74
N PHE A 476 -9.47 -15.66 -10.88
CA PHE A 476 -10.56 -16.54 -11.32
C PHE A 476 -11.50 -15.81 -12.28
N GLY A 477 -11.92 -14.59 -11.98
CA GLY A 477 -12.80 -13.79 -12.83
C GLY A 477 -12.23 -13.63 -14.26
N VAL A 478 -10.93 -13.41 -14.38
CA VAL A 478 -10.26 -13.21 -15.67
C VAL A 478 -9.98 -14.53 -16.38
N THR A 479 -9.37 -15.50 -15.70
CA THR A 479 -8.89 -16.75 -16.32
C THR A 479 -9.97 -17.83 -16.43
N GLY A 480 -10.93 -17.85 -15.50
CA GLY A 480 -11.88 -18.96 -15.34
C GLY A 480 -11.25 -20.22 -14.73
N ASP A 481 -9.98 -20.21 -14.34
CA ASP A 481 -9.30 -21.36 -13.76
C ASP A 481 -9.79 -21.61 -12.31
N PRO A 482 -10.48 -22.73 -12.05
CA PRO A 482 -11.10 -23.00 -10.75
C PRO A 482 -10.10 -23.05 -9.59
N LYS A 483 -8.83 -23.29 -9.87
CA LYS A 483 -7.78 -23.29 -8.83
C LYS A 483 -7.71 -21.96 -8.08
N PHE A 484 -7.95 -20.83 -8.74
CA PHE A 484 -7.93 -19.52 -8.10
C PHE A 484 -9.15 -19.31 -7.20
N ARG A 485 -10.34 -19.77 -7.62
CA ARG A 485 -11.53 -19.78 -6.76
C ARG A 485 -11.28 -20.60 -5.50
N ASP A 486 -10.77 -21.83 -5.67
CA ASP A 486 -10.54 -22.76 -4.56
C ASP A 486 -9.48 -22.20 -3.59
N LYS A 487 -8.41 -21.56 -4.11
CA LYS A 487 -7.43 -20.82 -3.30
C LYS A 487 -8.06 -19.65 -2.55
N ALA A 488 -8.94 -18.86 -3.18
CA ALA A 488 -9.60 -17.73 -2.52
C ALA A 488 -10.45 -18.19 -1.33
N VAL A 489 -11.27 -19.23 -1.52
CA VAL A 489 -12.13 -19.80 -0.47
C VAL A 489 -11.28 -20.35 0.68
N ALA A 490 -10.30 -21.19 0.36
CA ALA A 490 -9.45 -21.82 1.38
C ALA A 490 -8.62 -20.79 2.17
N LEU A 491 -8.11 -19.75 1.49
CA LEU A 491 -7.35 -18.69 2.15
C LEU A 491 -8.24 -17.85 3.06
N LEU A 492 -9.49 -17.56 2.65
CA LEU A 492 -10.42 -16.79 3.47
C LEU A 492 -10.85 -17.56 4.73
N ASP A 493 -11.09 -18.88 4.63
CA ASP A 493 -11.34 -19.74 5.79
C ASP A 493 -10.16 -19.67 6.79
N LYS A 494 -8.93 -19.80 6.31
CA LYS A 494 -7.72 -19.68 7.15
C LYS A 494 -7.57 -18.28 7.75
N ALA A 495 -7.79 -17.22 6.96
CA ALA A 495 -7.68 -15.85 7.40
C ALA A 495 -8.70 -15.53 8.51
N ARG A 496 -9.96 -15.97 8.35
CA ARG A 496 -10.98 -15.82 9.38
C ARG A 496 -10.56 -16.51 10.67
N ALA A 497 -10.08 -17.74 10.59
CA ALA A 497 -9.64 -18.51 11.76
C ALA A 497 -8.43 -17.85 12.47
N ALA A 498 -7.52 -17.25 11.73
CA ALA A 498 -6.29 -16.66 12.29
C ALA A 498 -6.48 -15.25 12.84
N PHE A 499 -7.33 -14.42 12.19
CA PHE A 499 -7.40 -12.99 12.48
C PHE A 499 -8.71 -12.55 13.13
N ALA A 500 -9.75 -13.39 13.21
CA ALA A 500 -10.98 -13.02 13.89
C ALA A 500 -10.98 -13.51 15.36
N GLU A 501 -11.21 -12.58 16.26
CA GLU A 501 -11.44 -12.80 17.69
C GLU A 501 -12.89 -12.45 18.03
N GLY A 502 -13.79 -13.44 17.96
CA GLY A 502 -15.22 -13.15 18.02
C GLY A 502 -15.62 -12.21 16.87
N PRO A 503 -16.24 -11.05 17.14
CA PRO A 503 -16.60 -10.09 16.12
C PRO A 503 -15.44 -9.15 15.72
N LYS A 504 -14.36 -9.12 16.51
CA LYS A 504 -13.21 -8.21 16.29
C LYS A 504 -12.15 -8.85 15.41
N LEU A 505 -11.38 -8.00 14.72
CA LEU A 505 -10.21 -8.40 13.95
C LEU A 505 -8.91 -7.99 14.65
N ARG A 506 -7.84 -8.72 14.36
CA ARG A 506 -6.46 -8.39 14.73
C ARG A 506 -5.58 -8.25 13.50
N MET A 507 -4.51 -7.44 13.62
CA MET A 507 -3.59 -7.14 12.51
C MET A 507 -2.68 -8.34 12.18
N PHE A 508 -2.32 -9.15 13.17
CA PHE A 508 -1.38 -10.25 13.07
C PHE A 508 -1.97 -11.55 13.61
N SER A 509 -1.49 -12.69 13.15
CA SER A 509 -1.85 -14.01 13.70
C SER A 509 -1.26 -14.24 15.10
N LYS A 510 -0.14 -13.58 15.41
CA LYS A 510 0.52 -13.60 16.72
C LYS A 510 -0.01 -12.50 17.63
N ASP A 511 0.04 -12.75 18.93
CA ASP A 511 -0.37 -11.77 19.92
C ASP A 511 0.55 -10.54 19.91
N ALA A 512 -0.07 -9.38 20.14
CA ALA A 512 0.61 -8.10 20.26
C ALA A 512 -0.19 -7.17 21.20
N PRO A 513 0.44 -6.15 21.78
CA PRO A 513 -0.29 -5.13 22.53
C PRO A 513 -1.41 -4.53 21.67
N LYS A 514 -2.55 -4.19 22.28
CA LYS A 514 -3.73 -3.68 21.55
C LYS A 514 -3.40 -2.49 20.63
N SER A 515 -2.55 -1.58 21.10
CA SER A 515 -2.12 -0.41 20.31
C SER A 515 -1.34 -0.76 19.02
N VAL A 516 -0.86 -2.00 18.90
CA VAL A 516 -0.16 -2.54 17.73
C VAL A 516 -1.01 -3.59 17.03
N GLY A 517 -1.63 -4.50 17.78
CA GLY A 517 -2.25 -5.72 17.26
C GLY A 517 -3.74 -5.62 16.96
N ALA A 518 -4.49 -4.64 17.51
CA ALA A 518 -5.92 -4.53 17.24
C ALA A 518 -6.19 -4.14 15.78
N GLY A 519 -7.24 -4.73 15.21
CA GLY A 519 -7.66 -4.41 13.84
C GLY A 519 -8.05 -2.94 13.70
N ARG A 520 -7.58 -2.30 12.64
CA ARG A 520 -7.89 -0.92 12.26
C ARG A 520 -9.08 -0.88 11.31
N ALA A 521 -9.71 0.27 11.15
CA ALA A 521 -10.91 0.42 10.33
C ALA A 521 -10.70 -0.04 8.87
N PHE A 522 -9.55 0.28 8.27
CA PHE A 522 -9.21 -0.19 6.92
C PHE A 522 -9.15 -1.71 6.81
N LEU A 523 -8.73 -2.41 7.87
CA LEU A 523 -8.66 -3.87 7.88
C LEU A 523 -10.06 -4.51 7.80
N TYR A 524 -11.04 -3.91 8.49
CA TYR A 524 -12.44 -4.36 8.36
C TYR A 524 -12.94 -4.13 6.92
N GLY A 525 -12.58 -3.00 6.31
CA GLY A 525 -12.87 -2.76 4.90
C GLY A 525 -12.27 -3.83 3.97
N LEU A 526 -11.01 -4.21 4.18
CA LEU A 526 -10.35 -5.27 3.41
C LEU A 526 -10.99 -6.64 3.64
N ALA A 527 -11.31 -6.98 4.88
CA ALA A 527 -11.97 -8.24 5.21
C ALA A 527 -13.37 -8.33 4.58
N MET A 528 -14.15 -7.24 4.62
CA MET A 528 -15.44 -7.16 3.93
C MET A 528 -15.28 -7.36 2.42
N GLN A 529 -14.29 -6.71 1.78
CA GLN A 529 -14.01 -6.89 0.35
C GLN A 529 -13.70 -8.36 0.04
N ALA A 530 -12.79 -8.97 0.78
CA ALA A 530 -12.42 -10.37 0.60
C ALA A 530 -13.62 -11.32 0.77
N ALA A 531 -14.45 -11.09 1.81
CA ALA A 531 -15.65 -11.88 2.06
C ALA A 531 -16.69 -11.73 0.94
N LEU A 532 -16.92 -10.51 0.45
CA LEU A 532 -17.82 -10.23 -0.66
C LEU A 532 -17.32 -10.77 -1.99
N ASP A 533 -15.99 -10.74 -2.22
CA ASP A 533 -15.39 -11.35 -3.41
C ASP A 533 -15.64 -12.85 -3.43
N VAL A 534 -15.39 -13.53 -2.31
CA VAL A 534 -15.64 -14.98 -2.19
C VAL A 534 -17.14 -15.28 -2.25
N ALA A 535 -18.00 -14.49 -1.61
CA ALA A 535 -19.47 -14.65 -1.71
C ALA A 535 -20.01 -14.51 -3.14
N THR A 536 -19.25 -13.82 -4.01
CA THR A 536 -19.62 -13.68 -5.45
C THR A 536 -19.28 -14.93 -6.26
N ILE A 537 -18.19 -15.63 -5.94
CA ILE A 537 -17.66 -16.77 -6.69
C ILE A 537 -17.94 -18.13 -6.03
N SER A 538 -18.49 -18.15 -4.83
CA SER A 538 -18.86 -19.34 -4.05
C SER A 538 -20.34 -19.32 -3.72
N PRO A 539 -21.03 -20.48 -3.70
CA PRO A 539 -22.44 -20.56 -3.32
C PRO A 539 -22.68 -20.44 -1.81
N ASP A 540 -21.64 -20.41 -0.98
CA ASP A 540 -21.73 -20.42 0.48
C ASP A 540 -22.08 -19.02 1.01
N GLU A 541 -23.30 -18.85 1.52
CA GLU A 541 -23.78 -17.58 2.07
C GLU A 541 -23.06 -17.14 3.37
N LYS A 542 -22.33 -18.05 4.01
CA LYS A 542 -21.58 -17.72 5.26
C LYS A 542 -20.65 -16.49 5.08
N TRP A 543 -20.14 -16.27 3.88
CA TRP A 543 -19.27 -15.15 3.59
C TRP A 543 -20.00 -13.83 3.47
N LEU A 544 -21.22 -13.84 2.96
CA LEU A 544 -22.07 -12.65 2.96
C LEU A 544 -22.51 -12.28 4.39
N VAL A 545 -22.89 -13.28 5.19
CA VAL A 545 -23.19 -13.08 6.62
C VAL A 545 -21.97 -12.52 7.35
N TRP A 546 -20.78 -13.08 7.12
CA TRP A 546 -19.58 -12.58 7.77
C TRP A 546 -19.23 -11.14 7.35
N ALA A 547 -19.44 -10.76 6.11
CA ALA A 547 -19.26 -9.38 5.66
C ALA A 547 -20.22 -8.40 6.36
N GLU A 548 -21.45 -8.82 6.62
CA GLU A 548 -22.46 -8.05 7.39
C GLU A 548 -22.06 -7.93 8.87
N ASP A 549 -21.61 -9.01 9.49
CA ASP A 549 -21.09 -9.00 10.87
C ASP A 549 -19.90 -8.05 11.02
N LEU A 550 -18.97 -8.08 10.05
CA LEU A 550 -17.83 -7.17 10.00
C LEU A 550 -18.26 -5.71 9.85
N ALA A 551 -19.27 -5.45 9.01
CA ALA A 551 -19.81 -4.10 8.80
C ALA A 551 -20.47 -3.56 10.08
N THR A 552 -21.23 -4.39 10.78
CA THR A 552 -21.85 -4.05 12.07
C THR A 552 -20.81 -3.73 13.12
N THR A 553 -19.81 -4.59 13.27
CA THR A 553 -18.71 -4.40 14.22
C THR A 553 -17.88 -3.16 13.88
N ALA A 554 -17.59 -2.92 12.59
CA ALA A 554 -16.89 -1.73 12.16
C ALA A 554 -17.67 -0.45 12.48
N ALA A 555 -18.99 -0.46 12.29
CA ALA A 555 -19.83 0.66 12.65
C ALA A 555 -19.78 0.97 14.16
N GLU A 556 -19.80 -0.06 15.01
CA GLU A 556 -19.69 0.10 16.47
C GLU A 556 -18.33 0.66 16.90
N LEU A 557 -17.25 0.16 16.33
CA LEU A 557 -15.88 0.50 16.74
C LEU A 557 -15.39 1.85 16.19
N PHE A 558 -15.79 2.19 14.97
CA PHE A 558 -15.14 3.27 14.21
C PHE A 558 -16.04 4.47 13.91
N THR A 559 -17.32 4.44 14.26
CA THR A 559 -18.20 5.61 14.13
C THR A 559 -17.97 6.59 15.28
N SER A 560 -17.78 7.86 14.94
CA SER A 560 -17.96 8.97 15.89
C SER A 560 -19.09 9.88 15.42
N ALA A 561 -19.42 10.91 16.20
CA ALA A 561 -20.47 11.86 15.80
C ALA A 561 -20.16 12.59 14.48
N GLU A 562 -18.87 12.73 14.12
CA GLU A 562 -18.43 13.58 13.01
C GLU A 562 -17.51 12.89 12.02
N PHE A 563 -16.93 11.70 12.33
CA PHE A 563 -15.90 11.09 11.50
C PHE A 563 -15.72 9.58 11.72
N LEU A 564 -15.10 8.93 10.74
CA LEU A 564 -14.58 7.58 10.89
C LEU A 564 -13.29 7.63 11.71
N LYS A 565 -13.25 6.85 12.80
CA LYS A 565 -12.02 6.60 13.55
C LYS A 565 -11.20 5.54 12.83
N GLU A 566 -9.88 5.66 12.83
CA GLU A 566 -8.99 4.62 12.30
C GLU A 566 -8.72 3.50 13.30
N SER A 567 -8.67 3.82 14.58
CA SER A 567 -8.38 2.88 15.65
C SER A 567 -9.55 2.78 16.62
N PRO A 568 -9.83 1.59 17.17
CA PRO A 568 -10.81 1.46 18.25
C PRO A 568 -10.30 2.19 19.51
N ASP A 569 -11.21 2.65 20.36
CA ASP A 569 -10.87 3.52 21.50
C ASP A 569 -9.92 2.86 22.51
N ASP A 570 -9.99 1.53 22.67
CA ASP A 570 -9.12 0.75 23.56
C ASP A 570 -7.72 0.43 23.00
N ALA A 571 -7.46 0.79 21.74
CA ALA A 571 -6.18 0.61 21.07
C ALA A 571 -5.51 1.95 20.67
N ARG A 572 -6.26 3.04 20.74
CA ARG A 572 -5.79 4.36 20.35
C ARG A 572 -4.94 5.00 21.45
N ILE A 573 -3.78 5.53 21.06
CA ILE A 573 -2.92 6.31 21.95
C ILE A 573 -3.13 7.81 21.70
N LEU A 574 -3.13 8.22 20.43
CA LEU A 574 -3.33 9.62 20.06
C LEU A 574 -4.82 9.98 20.05
N ASP A 575 -5.18 11.04 20.74
CA ASP A 575 -6.53 11.60 20.68
C ASP A 575 -6.65 12.65 19.58
N LEU A 576 -6.49 12.21 18.33
CA LEU A 576 -6.61 13.07 17.14
C LEU A 576 -7.74 12.55 16.23
N PRO A 577 -8.58 13.42 15.69
CA PRO A 577 -9.64 13.06 14.76
C PRO A 577 -9.06 12.81 13.35
N ILE A 578 -8.03 11.98 13.26
CA ILE A 578 -7.36 11.70 12.01
C ILE A 578 -8.25 10.77 11.19
N THR A 579 -8.59 11.23 10.00
CA THR A 579 -9.15 10.41 8.93
C THR A 579 -8.14 10.33 7.82
N ASP A 580 -8.15 9.24 7.07
CA ASP A 580 -7.29 9.13 5.89
C ASP A 580 -7.69 10.20 4.86
N LEU A 581 -6.81 11.15 4.68
CA LEU A 581 -6.98 12.19 3.68
C LEU A 581 -6.32 11.79 2.36
N VAL A 582 -5.22 11.06 2.43
CA VAL A 582 -4.45 10.60 1.28
C VAL A 582 -3.69 9.34 1.65
N MET A 583 -3.96 8.23 0.98
CA MET A 583 -3.21 7.00 1.11
C MET A 583 -2.57 6.63 -0.23
N LEU A 584 -1.35 7.10 -0.45
CA LEU A 584 -0.60 6.80 -1.68
C LEU A 584 -0.19 5.33 -1.79
N PHE A 585 0.01 4.67 -0.66
CA PHE A 585 0.57 3.32 -0.60
C PHE A 585 -0.50 2.23 -0.57
N ASP A 586 -1.72 2.60 -0.17
CA ASP A 586 -2.81 1.66 0.07
C ASP A 586 -4.18 2.31 -0.21
N ASP A 587 -5.25 1.53 -0.07
CA ASP A 587 -6.62 2.05 -0.15
C ASP A 587 -7.02 2.72 1.18
N SER A 588 -7.81 3.77 1.08
CA SER A 588 -8.33 4.49 2.23
C SER A 588 -9.45 3.71 2.93
N THR A 589 -9.61 3.92 4.24
CA THR A 589 -10.72 3.36 4.99
C THR A 589 -12.06 3.77 4.37
N ALA A 590 -12.22 5.05 4.02
CA ALA A 590 -13.45 5.54 3.42
C ALA A 590 -13.74 4.88 2.06
N GLY A 591 -12.73 4.71 1.21
CA GLY A 591 -12.87 4.03 -0.09
C GLY A 591 -13.30 2.57 0.07
N LEU A 592 -12.64 1.85 0.97
CA LEU A 592 -12.96 0.44 1.24
C LEU A 592 -14.37 0.25 1.80
N ILE A 593 -14.79 1.06 2.78
CA ILE A 593 -16.12 1.01 3.38
C ILE A 593 -17.19 1.43 2.36
N SER A 594 -16.95 2.53 1.62
CA SER A 594 -17.88 2.98 0.57
C SER A 594 -18.11 1.92 -0.50
N PHE A 595 -17.06 1.21 -0.88
CA PHE A 595 -17.18 0.13 -1.87
C PHE A 595 -17.91 -1.10 -1.30
N ALA A 596 -17.66 -1.46 -0.02
CA ALA A 596 -18.39 -2.52 0.66
C ALA A 596 -19.89 -2.21 0.74
N GLU A 597 -20.28 -0.95 1.02
CA GLU A 597 -21.66 -0.52 1.06
C GLU A 597 -22.38 -0.75 -0.27
N VAL A 598 -21.78 -0.35 -1.39
CA VAL A 598 -22.38 -0.58 -2.72
C VAL A 598 -22.75 -2.05 -2.91
N ARG A 599 -21.88 -2.95 -2.46
CA ARG A 599 -22.06 -4.40 -2.62
C ARG A 599 -23.04 -5.01 -1.63
N LEU A 600 -23.08 -4.51 -0.40
CA LEU A 600 -24.02 -4.96 0.64
C LEU A 600 -25.44 -4.42 0.39
N ALA A 601 -25.56 -3.14 0.05
CA ALA A 601 -26.84 -2.51 -0.26
C ALA A 601 -27.56 -3.19 -1.43
N GLU A 602 -26.84 -3.61 -2.47
CA GLU A 602 -27.38 -4.34 -3.61
C GLU A 602 -27.94 -5.73 -3.22
N ARG A 603 -27.47 -6.27 -2.11
CA ARG A 603 -27.97 -7.53 -1.53
C ARG A 603 -28.98 -7.32 -0.40
N GLU A 604 -29.57 -6.11 -0.32
CA GLU A 604 -30.55 -5.71 0.70
C GLU A 604 -29.99 -5.77 2.15
N ARG A 605 -28.66 -5.59 2.29
CA ARG A 605 -27.92 -5.58 3.57
C ARG A 605 -27.09 -4.27 3.73
N PRO A 606 -27.77 -3.10 3.71
CA PRO A 606 -27.04 -1.81 3.77
C PRO A 606 -26.31 -1.65 5.09
N LEU A 607 -25.25 -0.83 5.06
CA LEU A 607 -24.56 -0.41 6.29
C LEU A 607 -25.48 0.37 7.22
N VAL A 608 -25.12 0.43 8.51
CA VAL A 608 -25.78 1.32 9.47
C VAL A 608 -25.74 2.76 8.93
N PRO A 609 -26.86 3.49 8.90
CA PRO A 609 -26.95 4.78 8.22
C PRO A 609 -25.91 5.80 8.67
N THR A 610 -25.60 5.90 9.97
CA THR A 610 -24.58 6.81 10.48
C THR A 610 -23.19 6.47 9.99
N PHE A 611 -22.86 5.19 9.85
CA PHE A 611 -21.59 4.71 9.33
C PHE A 611 -21.47 4.97 7.83
N SER A 612 -22.52 4.68 7.09
CA SER A 612 -22.65 4.95 5.65
C SER A 612 -22.44 6.43 5.35
N GLN A 613 -23.11 7.32 6.06
CA GLN A 613 -23.00 8.78 5.86
C GLN A 613 -21.58 9.33 6.07
N LEU A 614 -20.76 8.67 6.87
CA LEU A 614 -19.36 9.07 7.08
C LEU A 614 -18.41 8.58 5.99
N ALA A 615 -18.72 7.46 5.35
CA ALA A 615 -17.83 6.79 4.41
C ALA A 615 -18.15 7.07 2.93
N THR A 616 -19.43 7.22 2.58
CA THR A 616 -19.87 7.15 1.18
C THR A 616 -19.86 8.46 0.39
N PRO A 617 -19.98 9.67 0.98
CA PRO A 617 -19.99 10.90 0.20
C PRO A 617 -18.67 11.12 -0.53
N LEU A 618 -18.75 11.57 -1.80
CA LEU A 618 -17.58 11.94 -2.60
C LEU A 618 -17.15 13.38 -2.25
N PRO A 619 -15.99 13.58 -1.61
CA PRO A 619 -15.51 14.92 -1.34
C PRO A 619 -14.91 15.56 -2.59
N ILE A 620 -15.12 16.88 -2.76
CA ILE A 620 -14.64 17.65 -3.93
C ILE A 620 -13.12 17.58 -4.08
N TYR A 621 -12.36 17.51 -2.97
CA TYR A 621 -10.90 17.36 -3.07
C TYR A 621 -10.47 16.05 -3.73
N ALA A 622 -11.27 14.99 -3.64
CA ALA A 622 -10.98 13.73 -4.35
C ALA A 622 -11.22 13.88 -5.87
N VAL A 623 -12.18 14.74 -6.24
CA VAL A 623 -12.43 15.10 -7.64
C VAL A 623 -11.29 15.95 -8.22
N GLU A 624 -10.76 16.88 -7.42
CA GLU A 624 -9.67 17.79 -7.82
C GLU A 624 -8.30 17.09 -7.89
N ARG A 625 -8.10 16.03 -7.11
CA ARG A 625 -6.85 15.23 -7.09
C ARG A 625 -7.11 13.74 -7.24
N PRO A 626 -7.63 13.33 -8.38
CA PRO A 626 -8.13 11.96 -8.59
C PRO A 626 -7.08 10.87 -8.40
N ILE A 627 -5.81 11.15 -8.70
CA ILE A 627 -4.74 10.17 -8.56
C ILE A 627 -4.44 9.79 -7.11
N LEU A 628 -4.71 10.69 -6.16
CA LEU A 628 -4.50 10.45 -4.73
C LEU A 628 -5.70 9.74 -4.05
N HIS A 629 -6.83 9.63 -4.74
CA HIS A 629 -8.10 9.15 -4.20
C HIS A 629 -8.78 8.15 -5.14
N THR A 630 -7.99 7.34 -5.83
CA THR A 630 -8.48 6.38 -6.84
C THR A 630 -9.45 5.36 -6.27
N ASP A 631 -9.32 4.98 -5.01
CA ASP A 631 -10.20 4.06 -4.30
C ASP A 631 -11.59 4.66 -4.00
N LEU A 632 -11.66 5.92 -3.55
CA LEU A 632 -12.92 6.65 -3.39
C LEU A 632 -13.64 6.81 -4.74
N LEU A 633 -12.88 7.13 -5.79
CA LEU A 633 -13.42 7.23 -7.15
C LEU A 633 -13.88 5.88 -7.68
N GLN A 634 -13.16 4.81 -7.38
CA GLN A 634 -13.57 3.45 -7.73
C GLN A 634 -14.92 3.07 -7.07
N ALA A 635 -15.08 3.40 -5.79
CA ALA A 635 -16.33 3.19 -5.06
C ALA A 635 -17.48 4.05 -5.64
N THR A 636 -17.18 5.31 -5.98
CA THR A 636 -18.14 6.22 -6.61
C THR A 636 -18.54 5.72 -8.01
N LEU A 637 -17.59 5.28 -8.82
CA LEU A 637 -17.85 4.67 -10.13
C LEU A 637 -18.78 3.48 -10.02
N ALA A 638 -18.52 2.59 -9.06
CA ALA A 638 -19.35 1.41 -8.82
C ALA A 638 -20.77 1.77 -8.34
N ARG A 639 -20.94 2.87 -7.61
CA ARG A 639 -22.24 3.32 -7.09
C ARG A 639 -23.05 4.05 -8.16
N GLU A 640 -22.45 5.05 -8.84
CA GLU A 640 -23.17 5.93 -9.78
C GLU A 640 -23.44 5.25 -11.14
N PHE A 641 -22.54 4.39 -11.57
CA PHE A 641 -22.63 3.67 -12.85
C PHE A 641 -22.81 2.17 -12.68
N LYS A 642 -23.38 1.75 -11.55
CA LYS A 642 -23.53 0.33 -11.22
C LYS A 642 -24.27 -0.45 -12.30
N VAL A 643 -23.82 -1.69 -12.49
CA VAL A 643 -24.53 -2.68 -13.30
C VAL A 643 -24.88 -3.86 -12.39
N THR A 644 -26.16 -4.13 -12.25
CA THR A 644 -26.65 -5.23 -11.43
C THR A 644 -26.97 -6.43 -12.29
N ILE A 645 -26.44 -7.58 -11.91
CA ILE A 645 -26.65 -8.87 -12.58
C ILE A 645 -27.57 -9.72 -11.70
N VAL A 646 -28.80 -9.90 -12.15
CA VAL A 646 -29.80 -10.69 -11.44
C VAL A 646 -29.94 -12.05 -12.09
N ALA A 647 -29.58 -13.10 -11.38
CA ALA A 647 -29.69 -14.46 -11.88
C ALA A 647 -31.12 -14.99 -11.68
N GLY A 648 -31.77 -15.43 -12.76
CA GLY A 648 -33.05 -16.16 -12.71
C GLY A 648 -32.87 -17.62 -12.32
N GLU A 649 -33.96 -18.31 -12.10
CA GLU A 649 -33.97 -19.74 -11.82
C GLU A 649 -33.58 -20.56 -13.08
N GLY A 650 -32.88 -21.67 -12.89
CA GLY A 650 -32.57 -22.63 -13.97
C GLY A 650 -31.61 -22.10 -15.03
N ILE A 651 -30.76 -21.11 -14.74
CA ILE A 651 -29.70 -20.67 -15.70
C ILE A 651 -28.71 -21.80 -15.98
N SER A 652 -28.19 -21.86 -17.22
CA SER A 652 -27.21 -22.91 -17.58
C SER A 652 -25.91 -22.78 -16.79
N PRO A 653 -25.15 -23.89 -16.58
CA PRO A 653 -23.85 -23.86 -15.90
C PRO A 653 -22.89 -22.88 -16.55
N GLU A 654 -22.89 -22.77 -17.88
CA GLU A 654 -22.03 -21.88 -18.65
C GLU A 654 -22.40 -20.41 -18.39
N LEU A 655 -23.70 -20.08 -18.40
CA LEU A 655 -24.17 -18.73 -18.10
C LEU A 655 -23.91 -18.36 -16.64
N LYS A 656 -24.09 -19.32 -15.73
CA LYS A 656 -23.73 -19.14 -14.32
C LYS A 656 -22.26 -18.82 -14.17
N LEU A 657 -21.38 -19.61 -14.78
CA LEU A 657 -19.93 -19.37 -14.76
C LEU A 657 -19.59 -18.01 -15.38
N ALA A 658 -20.24 -17.63 -16.49
CA ALA A 658 -20.02 -16.32 -17.10
C ALA A 658 -20.36 -15.17 -16.14
N THR A 659 -21.46 -15.28 -15.36
CA THR A 659 -21.79 -14.28 -14.34
C THR A 659 -20.78 -14.23 -13.19
N GLU A 660 -20.25 -15.37 -12.77
CA GLU A 660 -19.23 -15.48 -11.72
C GLU A 660 -17.89 -14.87 -12.16
N ARG A 661 -17.61 -14.86 -13.46
CA ARG A 661 -16.40 -14.31 -14.06
C ARG A 661 -16.48 -12.82 -14.38
N LEU A 662 -17.59 -12.14 -14.14
CA LEU A 662 -17.68 -10.69 -14.32
C LEU A 662 -16.80 -9.99 -13.26
N LEU A 663 -16.27 -8.83 -13.63
CA LEU A 663 -15.44 -8.03 -12.76
C LEU A 663 -16.15 -7.67 -11.46
N LEU A 664 -15.59 -8.10 -10.33
CA LEU A 664 -16.18 -7.95 -9.01
C LEU A 664 -16.38 -6.48 -8.59
N ARG A 665 -15.55 -5.57 -9.10
CA ARG A 665 -15.60 -4.13 -8.76
C ARG A 665 -16.65 -3.35 -9.54
N MET A 666 -17.00 -3.79 -10.75
CA MET A 666 -17.94 -3.07 -11.62
C MET A 666 -19.36 -3.60 -11.53
N PHE A 667 -19.52 -4.90 -11.33
CA PHE A 667 -20.79 -5.58 -11.43
C PHE A 667 -21.23 -6.09 -10.06
N GLN A 668 -22.48 -5.82 -9.73
CA GLN A 668 -23.11 -6.33 -8.53
C GLN A 668 -23.97 -7.53 -8.90
N ARG A 669 -23.63 -8.70 -8.37
CA ARG A 669 -24.39 -9.93 -8.62
C ARG A 669 -25.25 -10.30 -7.41
N ARG A 670 -26.51 -10.62 -7.68
CA ARG A 670 -27.44 -11.14 -6.67
C ARG A 670 -28.46 -12.12 -7.27
N ALA A 671 -29.15 -12.86 -6.44
CA ALA A 671 -30.34 -13.61 -6.83
C ALA A 671 -31.51 -12.65 -7.10
N ALA A 672 -32.52 -13.12 -7.85
CA ALA A 672 -33.77 -12.41 -8.01
C ALA A 672 -34.48 -12.30 -6.66
N ASN A 673 -35.00 -11.12 -6.34
CA ASN A 673 -35.91 -10.96 -5.21
C ASN A 673 -37.37 -11.16 -5.65
N SER A 674 -38.29 -11.26 -4.66
CA SER A 674 -39.72 -11.52 -4.91
C SER A 674 -40.46 -10.44 -5.71
N LYS A 675 -39.83 -9.28 -5.96
CA LYS A 675 -40.40 -8.14 -6.69
C LYS A 675 -39.92 -8.05 -8.14
N GLU A 676 -39.02 -8.93 -8.56
CA GLU A 676 -38.39 -8.89 -9.87
C GLU A 676 -38.82 -10.05 -10.76
N GLU A 677 -39.32 -9.72 -11.93
CA GLU A 677 -39.55 -10.71 -12.98
C GLU A 677 -38.25 -10.95 -13.73
N VAL A 678 -37.65 -12.11 -13.53
CA VAL A 678 -36.52 -12.62 -14.28
C VAL A 678 -36.94 -13.91 -14.93
N PRO A 679 -37.00 -14.00 -16.28
CA PRO A 679 -37.40 -15.21 -16.98
C PRO A 679 -36.50 -16.41 -16.57
N ALA A 680 -37.09 -17.58 -16.40
CA ALA A 680 -36.35 -18.79 -16.15
C ALA A 680 -35.29 -19.04 -17.22
N GLY A 681 -34.13 -19.52 -16.84
CA GLY A 681 -33.01 -19.76 -17.74
C GLY A 681 -32.26 -18.48 -18.20
N SER A 682 -32.66 -17.29 -17.70
CA SER A 682 -32.05 -16.01 -18.08
C SER A 682 -31.35 -15.28 -16.94
N VAL A 683 -30.53 -14.34 -17.32
CA VAL A 683 -29.92 -13.36 -16.44
C VAL A 683 -30.41 -11.97 -16.86
N LYS A 684 -30.91 -11.19 -15.93
CA LYS A 684 -31.30 -9.79 -16.14
C LYS A 684 -30.18 -8.86 -15.76
N VAL A 685 -29.74 -8.06 -16.74
CA VAL A 685 -28.75 -6.99 -16.57
C VAL A 685 -29.49 -5.69 -16.37
N ILE A 686 -29.24 -4.98 -15.26
CA ILE A 686 -29.89 -3.71 -14.92
C ILE A 686 -28.81 -2.64 -14.83
N PHE A 687 -28.96 -1.57 -15.61
CA PHE A 687 -28.06 -0.43 -15.62
C PHE A 687 -28.51 0.67 -14.67
N SER A 688 -27.59 1.54 -14.24
CA SER A 688 -27.87 2.65 -13.34
C SER A 688 -28.93 3.64 -13.85
N ASN A 689 -29.13 3.74 -15.16
CA ASN A 689 -30.19 4.56 -15.77
C ASN A 689 -31.57 3.90 -15.76
N GLY A 690 -31.73 2.76 -15.11
CA GLY A 690 -33.00 1.99 -15.05
C GLY A 690 -33.28 1.09 -16.25
N GLN A 691 -32.50 1.16 -17.32
CA GLN A 691 -32.65 0.23 -18.46
C GLN A 691 -32.26 -1.19 -18.00
N SER A 692 -32.93 -2.18 -18.57
CA SER A 692 -32.62 -3.58 -18.33
C SER A 692 -32.69 -4.44 -19.57
N ARG A 693 -31.90 -5.53 -19.58
CA ARG A 693 -31.86 -6.50 -20.67
C ARG A 693 -31.76 -7.91 -20.08
N SER A 694 -32.59 -8.82 -20.58
CA SER A 694 -32.49 -10.25 -20.22
C SER A 694 -31.68 -10.99 -21.29
N VAL A 695 -30.76 -11.85 -20.84
CA VAL A 695 -29.89 -12.64 -21.72
C VAL A 695 -29.87 -14.10 -21.26
N THR A 696 -29.67 -15.01 -22.20
CA THR A 696 -29.76 -16.46 -21.97
C THR A 696 -28.44 -17.20 -22.28
N THR A 697 -27.45 -16.49 -22.86
CA THR A 697 -26.15 -17.08 -23.19
C THR A 697 -24.98 -16.26 -22.67
N PRO A 698 -23.80 -16.87 -22.46
CA PRO A 698 -22.58 -16.17 -22.04
C PRO A 698 -22.18 -15.04 -23.01
N GLU A 699 -22.32 -15.27 -24.33
CA GLU A 699 -21.94 -14.30 -25.36
C GLU A 699 -22.85 -13.07 -25.29
N ALA A 700 -24.19 -13.28 -25.19
CA ALA A 700 -25.14 -12.20 -25.01
C ALA A 700 -24.94 -11.42 -23.72
N LEU A 701 -24.53 -12.08 -22.64
CA LEU A 701 -24.16 -11.41 -21.39
C LEU A 701 -22.91 -10.53 -21.60
N GLN A 702 -21.88 -11.07 -22.22
CA GLN A 702 -20.66 -10.33 -22.50
C GLN A 702 -20.92 -9.11 -23.39
N GLU A 703 -21.72 -9.27 -24.46
CA GLU A 703 -22.11 -8.16 -25.34
C GLU A 703 -22.91 -7.08 -24.58
N ALA A 704 -23.76 -7.48 -23.64
CA ALA A 704 -24.57 -6.55 -22.87
C ALA A 704 -23.72 -5.73 -21.85
N VAL A 705 -22.71 -6.33 -21.23
CA VAL A 705 -21.99 -5.72 -20.12
C VAL A 705 -20.59 -5.22 -20.47
N LEU A 706 -19.98 -5.72 -21.53
CA LEU A 706 -18.63 -5.36 -21.97
C LEU A 706 -18.63 -5.04 -23.48
N PRO A 707 -19.33 -3.99 -23.91
CA PRO A 707 -19.20 -3.55 -25.30
C PRO A 707 -17.75 -3.07 -25.49
N LEU A 708 -16.89 -3.97 -25.97
CA LEU A 708 -15.53 -3.61 -26.37
C LEU A 708 -15.64 -2.57 -27.50
N PRO A 709 -14.80 -1.53 -27.53
CA PRO A 709 -14.73 -0.63 -28.66
C PRO A 709 -14.54 -1.47 -29.92
N LYS A 710 -15.37 -1.23 -30.94
CA LYS A 710 -15.19 -1.88 -32.23
C LYS A 710 -13.79 -1.61 -32.70
N LYS A 711 -13.02 -2.68 -33.04
CA LYS A 711 -11.72 -2.52 -33.67
C LYS A 711 -11.89 -1.62 -34.87
N SER A 712 -11.36 -0.40 -34.81
CA SER A 712 -11.31 0.51 -35.94
C SER A 712 -10.33 -0.02 -36.96
#